data_00ce822b70efbd2a7ca099c221f90138
#
_entry.id   00ce822b70efbd2a7ca099c221f90138
#
_cell.length_a   1.000
_cell.length_b   1.000
_cell.length_c   1.000
_cell.angle_alpha   90.00
_cell.angle_beta   90.00
_cell.angle_gamma   90.00
#
_symmetry.space_group_name_H-M   'P 1'
#
loop_
_entity.id
_entity.type
_entity.pdbx_description
1 polymer ?
#
loop_
_entity_poly.entity_id
_entity_poly.type
_entity_poly.pdbx_seq_one_letter_code
_entity_poly.pdbx_strand_id
1 'polypeptide(L)'
;MEQEDLMQSLTNNIRKACGNVVEDTPIRNIFYAKWAGLIALKGIKFNSIENSNGEIFANCYCLNVVPSGGNKNVMFNYIENSLLPFEQEYIDRKNEKYKQMYISSQTNKMQSTRKKVDYDNLEQQLSNDFENEYKLIREVPDATPEALYDMSEVIEKLGQGAINIKNTEFVRYFTNSVNDKFSINKLFLDVLYDAYDGEYKARLIKGKQRKSKENICTNVMFTGAYGKLSDGKVKAEFKDRLLDGYARRFLYYFNPTLNYVLNPPEMIDVEEKLEAKNKLKELQEDLKARFECIPENFVYEISNDLISVNNEWYRTECLQMAKDLYKGCNRELDTNDKIFELYLSNMRWLVLKLSVIIHSLYMPNEKFVNLNCLLYAQDVVMDSYDNLQKLVLKQNDTIVDKFVSFFINNSSRDIYKVDLRNQGLLSNQSFKERFENLYPEIKVSLLKEGYSLSTFKGSGNSLIYRCEKIEGIIPYQMNISVAKLKKMEEVPTKFEFMQIDTNEFEKLIKQKSAFVAGELRDGKRKKENYIGNQNTIWLDFDDIKSMGAIQAIFEDYSYVAYTSKNHQKEKNGLVGDRFRLILFTKCELPIEIERYTRIMKNIIERYGSDNACSDCSRLYWSNPSAEVYMNKGKLFDWRPYDVDLDELYECKKTQIIRANVKGNTIADVLFTPEGDLRLGFDKVYVGNRNKGLFHCATFLRNLVLDGALEHNQAIVKIKDLINRTESKDFKEYEKRRMIEIVEKLLKTK
;
A
#
# COMPACT_ATOMS: atom_id res chain seq x y z
N MET A 1 -6.41 -3.30 21.44
CA MET A 1 -6.80 -3.54 20.04
C MET A 1 -5.67 -3.02 19.20
N GLU A 2 -5.00 -3.86 18.45
CA GLU A 2 -3.84 -3.52 17.62
C GLU A 2 -4.25 -2.54 16.53
N GLN A 3 -3.31 -1.71 16.06
CA GLN A 3 -3.58 -0.62 15.10
C GLN A 3 -4.24 -1.11 13.80
N GLU A 4 -3.82 -2.28 13.33
CA GLU A 4 -4.36 -2.95 12.15
C GLU A 4 -5.82 -3.38 12.31
N ASP A 5 -6.22 -3.70 13.53
CA ASP A 5 -7.55 -4.23 13.86
C ASP A 5 -8.66 -3.16 13.78
N LEU A 6 -8.43 -1.91 14.22
CA LEU A 6 -9.48 -0.87 14.19
C LEU A 6 -9.86 -0.48 12.77
N MET A 7 -8.88 -0.17 11.91
CA MET A 7 -9.17 0.27 10.54
C MET A 7 -9.71 -0.90 9.71
N GLN A 8 -9.18 -2.10 9.87
CA GLN A 8 -9.68 -3.29 9.21
C GLN A 8 -11.09 -3.65 9.68
N SER A 9 -11.36 -3.56 10.98
CA SER A 9 -12.70 -3.73 11.53
C SER A 9 -13.69 -2.70 10.97
N LEU A 10 -13.28 -1.43 10.88
CA LEU A 10 -14.10 -0.34 10.34
C LEU A 10 -14.45 -0.58 8.87
N THR A 11 -13.45 -0.81 8.03
CA THR A 11 -13.67 -0.99 6.59
C THR A 11 -14.45 -2.26 6.29
N ASN A 12 -14.15 -3.37 6.97
CA ASN A 12 -14.85 -4.64 6.82
C ASN A 12 -16.33 -4.53 7.22
N ASN A 13 -16.66 -3.86 8.33
CA ASN A 13 -18.06 -3.71 8.76
C ASN A 13 -18.84 -2.75 7.86
N ILE A 14 -18.23 -1.69 7.33
CA ILE A 14 -18.88 -0.86 6.29
C ILE A 14 -19.12 -1.70 5.03
N ARG A 15 -18.13 -2.47 4.58
CA ARG A 15 -18.24 -3.33 3.41
C ARG A 15 -19.38 -4.34 3.57
N LYS A 16 -19.43 -5.06 4.69
CA LYS A 16 -20.52 -6.00 5.00
C LYS A 16 -21.89 -5.30 5.08
N ALA A 17 -21.98 -4.16 5.76
CA ALA A 17 -23.20 -3.39 5.84
C ALA A 17 -23.71 -2.91 4.47
N CYS A 18 -22.79 -2.63 3.54
CA CYS A 18 -23.08 -2.28 2.15
C CYS A 18 -23.36 -3.52 1.25
N GLY A 19 -23.30 -4.74 1.76
CA GLY A 19 -23.45 -5.96 0.96
C GLY A 19 -22.25 -6.28 0.08
N ASN A 20 -21.02 -6.02 0.54
CA ASN A 20 -19.75 -6.22 -0.14
C ASN A 20 -19.58 -5.44 -1.47
N VAL A 21 -20.36 -4.38 -1.68
CA VAL A 21 -20.36 -3.59 -2.92
C VAL A 21 -19.33 -2.46 -2.95
N VAL A 22 -18.60 -2.22 -1.86
CA VAL A 22 -17.55 -1.20 -1.74
C VAL A 22 -16.25 -1.85 -1.29
N GLU A 23 -15.14 -1.24 -1.68
CA GLU A 23 -13.82 -1.74 -1.31
C GLU A 23 -13.24 -0.97 -0.11
N ASP A 24 -12.25 -1.56 0.57
CA ASP A 24 -11.70 -1.04 1.82
C ASP A 24 -10.90 0.25 1.61
N THR A 25 -10.08 0.33 0.56
CA THR A 25 -9.21 1.49 0.31
C THR A 25 -9.96 2.82 0.16
N PRO A 26 -11.03 2.95 -0.65
CA PRO A 26 -11.77 4.21 -0.74
C PRO A 26 -12.47 4.58 0.58
N ILE A 27 -12.96 3.60 1.34
CA ILE A 27 -13.54 3.83 2.68
C ILE A 27 -12.47 4.42 3.59
N ARG A 28 -11.29 3.81 3.64
CA ARG A 28 -10.14 4.25 4.42
C ARG A 28 -9.71 5.68 4.07
N ASN A 29 -9.55 5.98 2.79
CA ASN A 29 -9.13 7.30 2.32
C ASN A 29 -10.13 8.39 2.69
N ILE A 30 -11.44 8.14 2.52
CA ILE A 30 -12.50 9.07 2.92
C ILE A 30 -12.49 9.26 4.45
N PHE A 31 -12.35 8.17 5.20
CA PHE A 31 -12.32 8.23 6.66
C PHE A 31 -11.16 9.09 7.17
N TYR A 32 -9.95 8.96 6.62
CA TYR A 32 -8.82 9.80 7.01
C TYR A 32 -9.05 11.26 6.71
N ALA A 33 -9.62 11.60 5.56
CA ALA A 33 -9.93 12.99 5.24
C ALA A 33 -11.00 13.57 6.20
N LYS A 34 -12.02 12.78 6.57
CA LYS A 34 -13.01 13.15 7.56
C LYS A 34 -12.43 13.31 8.96
N TRP A 35 -11.59 12.37 9.39
CA TRP A 35 -10.94 12.44 10.68
C TRP A 35 -10.00 13.64 10.79
N ALA A 36 -9.24 13.95 9.73
CA ALA A 36 -8.43 15.16 9.65
C ALA A 36 -9.26 16.44 9.84
N GLY A 37 -10.43 16.51 9.21
CA GLY A 37 -11.37 17.62 9.41
C GLY A 37 -11.90 17.70 10.86
N LEU A 38 -12.20 16.55 11.44
CA LEU A 38 -12.71 16.44 12.80
C LEU A 38 -11.69 16.91 13.85
N ILE A 39 -10.42 16.48 13.74
CA ILE A 39 -9.39 16.94 14.67
C ILE A 39 -9.07 18.44 14.50
N ALA A 40 -9.16 18.97 13.28
CA ALA A 40 -9.00 20.40 13.03
C ALA A 40 -10.09 21.26 13.70
N LEU A 41 -11.30 20.73 13.94
CA LEU A 41 -12.32 21.40 14.75
C LEU A 41 -11.88 21.64 16.20
N LYS A 42 -10.94 20.84 16.72
CA LYS A 42 -10.29 21.07 18.03
C LYS A 42 -9.05 21.93 17.95
N GLY A 43 -8.67 22.43 16.77
CA GLY A 43 -7.46 23.22 16.57
C GLY A 43 -6.16 22.37 16.63
N ILE A 44 -6.26 21.09 16.33
CA ILE A 44 -5.14 20.16 16.41
C ILE A 44 -4.17 20.41 15.27
N LYS A 45 -2.92 20.61 15.62
CA LYS A 45 -1.80 20.85 14.71
C LYS A 45 -0.67 19.86 14.95
N PHE A 46 0.34 19.89 14.10
CA PHE A 46 1.57 19.18 14.37
C PHE A 46 2.79 20.03 14.07
N ASN A 47 3.89 19.70 14.74
CA ASN A 47 5.19 20.32 14.56
C ASN A 47 6.24 19.26 14.19
N SER A 48 7.16 19.64 13.34
CA SER A 48 8.36 18.86 13.01
C SER A 48 9.48 19.80 12.56
N ILE A 49 10.72 19.35 12.58
CA ILE A 49 11.87 20.11 12.06
C ILE A 49 11.76 20.41 10.56
N GLU A 50 10.95 19.63 9.84
CA GLU A 50 10.69 19.81 8.40
C GLU A 50 9.70 20.97 8.13
N ASN A 51 8.97 21.43 9.14
CA ASN A 51 7.99 22.50 9.00
C ASN A 51 8.69 23.87 9.05
N SER A 52 8.88 24.50 7.91
CA SER A 52 9.45 25.88 7.83
C SER A 52 8.53 26.92 8.47
N ASN A 53 7.22 26.67 8.50
CA ASN A 53 6.18 27.59 8.98
C ASN A 53 5.70 27.28 10.42
N GLY A 54 6.44 26.44 11.17
CA GLY A 54 6.07 26.06 12.53
C GLY A 54 4.92 25.04 12.59
N GLU A 55 3.91 25.30 13.43
CA GLU A 55 2.77 24.41 13.62
C GLU A 55 1.77 24.49 12.46
N ILE A 56 1.47 23.36 11.84
CA ILE A 56 0.53 23.25 10.71
C ILE A 56 -0.53 22.17 10.96
N PHE A 57 -1.65 22.26 10.24
CA PHE A 57 -2.69 21.23 10.27
C PHE A 57 -2.30 20.01 9.44
N ALA A 58 -2.67 18.83 9.93
CA ALA A 58 -2.59 17.60 9.17
C ALA A 58 -3.87 17.46 8.32
N ASN A 59 -3.82 17.90 7.07
CA ASN A 59 -4.93 17.78 6.14
C ASN A 59 -4.75 16.56 5.21
N CYS A 60 -5.87 16.09 4.65
CA CYS A 60 -5.90 14.95 3.76
C CYS A 60 -6.75 15.22 2.52
N TYR A 61 -6.18 14.98 1.35
CA TYR A 61 -6.88 15.00 0.07
C TYR A 61 -6.97 13.56 -0.45
N CYS A 62 -8.14 13.12 -0.84
CA CYS A 62 -8.31 11.83 -1.50
C CYS A 62 -9.13 11.93 -2.79
N LEU A 63 -8.73 11.14 -3.78
CA LEU A 63 -9.36 11.03 -5.08
C LEU A 63 -9.61 9.56 -5.39
N ASN A 64 -10.89 9.16 -5.33
CA ASN A 64 -11.31 7.79 -5.51
C ASN A 64 -12.05 7.64 -6.84
N VAL A 65 -11.48 6.91 -7.77
CA VAL A 65 -12.12 6.55 -9.03
C VAL A 65 -12.72 5.16 -8.87
N VAL A 66 -14.04 5.11 -8.84
CA VAL A 66 -14.81 3.88 -8.66
C VAL A 66 -15.74 3.65 -9.85
N PRO A 67 -16.25 2.43 -10.04
CA PRO A 67 -17.19 2.16 -11.14
C PRO A 67 -18.45 3.02 -11.08
N SER A 68 -19.06 3.25 -12.24
CA SER A 68 -20.43 3.80 -12.30
C SER A 68 -21.38 2.83 -11.61
N GLY A 69 -22.15 3.29 -10.62
CA GLY A 69 -23.00 2.41 -9.79
C GLY A 69 -22.31 1.85 -8.54
N GLY A 70 -21.03 2.16 -8.28
CA GLY A 70 -20.25 1.70 -7.12
C GLY A 70 -20.65 2.34 -5.77
N ASN A 71 -21.91 2.59 -5.55
CA ASN A 71 -22.51 3.03 -4.26
C ASN A 71 -21.72 4.14 -3.51
N LYS A 72 -21.15 5.10 -4.27
CA LYS A 72 -20.33 6.20 -3.75
C LYS A 72 -20.94 6.92 -2.54
N ASN A 73 -22.22 7.26 -2.64
CA ASN A 73 -22.93 7.94 -1.57
C ASN A 73 -23.13 7.06 -0.33
N VAL A 74 -23.18 5.75 -0.51
CA VAL A 74 -23.37 4.79 0.59
C VAL A 74 -22.15 4.76 1.51
N MET A 75 -20.93 4.80 0.96
CA MET A 75 -19.70 4.89 1.75
C MET A 75 -19.71 6.15 2.65
N PHE A 76 -20.00 7.30 2.05
CA PHE A 76 -20.09 8.55 2.80
C PHE A 76 -21.15 8.47 3.89
N ASN A 77 -22.35 7.97 3.56
CA ASN A 77 -23.43 7.86 4.53
C ASN A 77 -23.08 6.99 5.74
N TYR A 78 -22.37 5.87 5.55
CA TYR A 78 -21.91 5.04 6.67
C TYR A 78 -20.85 5.75 7.51
N ILE A 79 -19.86 6.40 6.88
CA ILE A 79 -18.84 7.15 7.61
C ILE A 79 -19.45 8.30 8.39
N GLU A 80 -20.31 9.08 7.76
CA GLU A 80 -20.86 10.32 8.33
C GLU A 80 -21.96 10.07 9.35
N ASN A 81 -22.87 9.14 9.07
CA ASN A 81 -24.07 8.95 9.88
C ASN A 81 -23.99 7.77 10.84
N SER A 82 -23.13 6.78 10.56
CA SER A 82 -22.98 5.60 11.40
C SER A 82 -21.70 5.59 12.24
N LEU A 83 -20.62 6.21 11.78
CA LEU A 83 -19.36 6.26 12.52
C LEU A 83 -19.09 7.62 13.17
N LEU A 84 -19.41 8.72 12.48
CA LEU A 84 -19.07 10.08 12.92
C LEU A 84 -20.30 11.00 13.07
N PRO A 85 -21.46 10.54 13.58
CA PRO A 85 -22.62 11.41 13.75
C PRO A 85 -22.37 12.52 14.77
N PHE A 86 -21.50 12.28 15.76
CA PHE A 86 -21.10 13.25 16.78
C PHE A 86 -20.35 14.46 16.21
N GLU A 87 -19.84 14.38 14.97
CA GLU A 87 -19.21 15.53 14.29
C GLU A 87 -20.18 16.72 14.19
N GLN A 88 -21.42 16.47 13.75
CA GLN A 88 -22.42 17.53 13.62
C GLN A 88 -22.80 18.12 14.99
N GLU A 89 -23.01 17.27 15.98
CA GLU A 89 -23.29 17.72 17.35
C GLU A 89 -22.14 18.59 17.92
N TYR A 90 -20.91 18.24 17.61
CA TYR A 90 -19.74 19.01 18.04
C TYR A 90 -19.67 20.37 17.32
N ILE A 91 -19.93 20.41 16.01
CA ILE A 91 -20.00 21.65 15.22
C ILE A 91 -21.10 22.56 15.77
N ASP A 92 -22.30 22.03 16.03
CA ASP A 92 -23.42 22.79 16.54
C ASP A 92 -23.13 23.42 17.92
N ARG A 93 -22.52 22.65 18.82
CA ARG A 93 -22.05 23.17 20.13
C ARG A 93 -21.00 24.27 19.97
N LYS A 94 -20.06 24.12 19.04
CA LYS A 94 -19.05 25.14 18.73
C LYS A 94 -19.68 26.41 18.16
N ASN A 95 -20.58 26.26 17.19
CA ASN A 95 -21.29 27.38 16.58
C ASN A 95 -22.08 28.17 17.62
N GLU A 96 -22.78 27.49 18.52
CA GLU A 96 -23.54 28.18 19.60
C GLU A 96 -22.62 28.99 20.50
N LYS A 97 -21.50 28.40 20.92
CA LYS A 97 -20.46 29.09 21.73
C LYS A 97 -19.89 30.32 20.98
N TYR A 98 -19.56 30.19 19.71
CA TYR A 98 -19.03 31.27 18.92
C TYR A 98 -20.06 32.37 18.65
N LYS A 99 -21.32 31.99 18.43
CA LYS A 99 -22.43 32.93 18.29
C LYS A 99 -22.57 33.83 19.51
N GLN A 100 -22.55 33.22 20.69
CA GLN A 100 -22.63 33.96 21.95
C GLN A 100 -21.43 34.91 22.15
N MET A 101 -20.21 34.45 21.81
CA MET A 101 -19.00 35.28 21.86
C MET A 101 -19.07 36.44 20.83
N TYR A 102 -19.54 36.18 19.63
CA TYR A 102 -19.70 37.18 18.56
C TYR A 102 -20.70 38.27 18.99
N ILE A 103 -21.91 37.87 19.40
CA ILE A 103 -22.96 38.78 19.87
C ILE A 103 -22.41 39.64 21.02
N SER A 104 -21.83 39.04 22.07
CA SER A 104 -21.30 39.75 23.23
C SER A 104 -20.21 40.76 22.84
N SER A 105 -19.29 40.35 21.94
CA SER A 105 -18.20 41.22 21.46
C SER A 105 -18.72 42.44 20.68
N GLN A 106 -19.70 42.23 19.80
CA GLN A 106 -20.28 43.33 18.99
C GLN A 106 -21.15 44.25 19.83
N THR A 107 -21.95 43.69 20.75
CA THR A 107 -22.76 44.48 21.69
C THR A 107 -21.86 45.39 22.56
N ASN A 108 -20.75 44.86 23.12
CA ASN A 108 -19.80 45.64 23.89
C ASN A 108 -19.15 46.76 23.08
N LYS A 109 -18.79 46.52 21.81
CA LYS A 109 -18.27 47.55 20.92
C LYS A 109 -19.29 48.66 20.66
N MET A 110 -20.55 48.34 20.47
CA MET A 110 -21.60 49.30 20.24
C MET A 110 -21.95 50.12 21.49
N GLN A 111 -21.95 49.49 22.67
CA GLN A 111 -22.09 50.20 23.96
C GLN A 111 -21.03 51.24 24.16
N SER A 112 -19.81 50.98 23.75
CA SER A 112 -18.70 51.93 23.85
C SER A 112 -18.88 53.18 22.97
N THR A 113 -19.72 53.10 21.94
CA THR A 113 -19.94 54.24 20.98
C THR A 113 -21.07 55.17 21.39
N ARG A 114 -21.69 55.04 22.56
CA ARG A 114 -22.76 55.87 23.14
C ARG A 114 -23.98 56.13 22.24
N LYS A 115 -24.30 55.24 21.27
CA LYS A 115 -25.53 55.35 20.49
C LYS A 115 -26.70 54.64 21.25
N LYS A 116 -27.90 55.25 21.24
CA LYS A 116 -29.10 54.55 21.65
C LYS A 116 -29.36 53.40 20.70
N VAL A 117 -29.22 52.18 21.16
CA VAL A 117 -29.41 50.95 20.38
C VAL A 117 -30.57 50.18 20.99
N ASP A 118 -31.47 49.73 20.13
CA ASP A 118 -32.49 48.75 20.48
C ASP A 118 -31.80 47.38 20.55
N TYR A 119 -31.57 46.92 21.79
CA TYR A 119 -30.74 45.71 22.02
C TYR A 119 -31.39 44.43 21.49
N ASP A 120 -32.72 44.31 21.54
CA ASP A 120 -33.42 43.09 21.10
C ASP A 120 -33.33 42.94 19.56
N ASN A 121 -33.55 44.05 18.83
CA ASN A 121 -33.35 44.06 17.38
C ASN A 121 -31.89 43.87 16.97
N LEU A 122 -30.95 44.43 17.75
CA LEU A 122 -29.52 44.26 17.48
C LEU A 122 -29.09 42.79 17.69
N GLU A 123 -29.52 42.17 18.76
CA GLU A 123 -29.18 40.77 19.06
C GLU A 123 -29.72 39.83 17.98
N GLN A 124 -30.94 40.04 17.53
CA GLN A 124 -31.51 39.27 16.43
C GLN A 124 -30.78 39.51 15.11
N GLN A 125 -30.37 40.72 14.80
CA GLN A 125 -29.57 41.04 13.62
C GLN A 125 -28.21 40.38 13.68
N LEU A 126 -27.47 40.50 14.79
CA LEU A 126 -26.18 39.87 15.00
C LEU A 126 -26.24 38.33 14.95
N SER A 127 -27.36 37.78 15.46
CA SER A 127 -27.65 36.34 15.35
C SER A 127 -27.76 35.90 13.89
N ASN A 128 -28.54 36.66 13.09
CA ASN A 128 -28.71 36.39 11.66
C ASN A 128 -27.36 36.58 10.88
N ASP A 129 -26.60 37.59 11.20
CA ASP A 129 -25.29 37.83 10.60
C ASP A 129 -24.36 36.66 10.90
N PHE A 130 -24.33 36.14 12.13
CA PHE A 130 -23.56 34.98 12.49
C PHE A 130 -23.96 33.73 11.69
N GLU A 131 -25.22 33.43 11.61
CA GLU A 131 -25.73 32.26 10.87
C GLU A 131 -25.40 32.31 9.38
N ASN A 132 -25.35 33.47 8.78
CA ASN A 132 -25.10 33.67 7.37
C ASN A 132 -23.59 33.79 7.01
N GLU A 133 -22.74 34.35 7.88
CA GLU A 133 -21.39 34.74 7.53
C GLU A 133 -20.28 34.08 8.37
N TYR A 134 -20.59 33.53 9.55
CA TYR A 134 -19.58 33.09 10.53
C TYR A 134 -19.74 31.65 11.02
N LYS A 135 -20.69 30.92 10.49
CA LYS A 135 -21.04 29.57 10.94
C LYS A 135 -20.04 28.55 10.37
N LEU A 136 -19.50 27.67 11.23
CA LEU A 136 -18.81 26.47 10.78
C LEU A 136 -19.80 25.50 10.13
N ILE A 137 -19.43 24.93 9.00
CA ILE A 137 -20.22 23.93 8.29
C ILE A 137 -19.45 22.62 8.20
N ARG A 138 -20.18 21.52 8.23
CA ARG A 138 -19.62 20.17 8.20
C ARG A 138 -18.91 19.87 6.88
N GLU A 139 -19.55 20.22 5.76
CA GLU A 139 -19.09 19.87 4.42
C GLU A 139 -19.55 20.89 3.39
N VAL A 140 -18.75 21.00 2.33
CA VAL A 140 -19.04 21.83 1.17
C VAL A 140 -19.12 20.92 -0.05
N PRO A 141 -20.32 20.69 -0.61
CA PRO A 141 -20.46 19.84 -1.80
C PRO A 141 -19.93 20.49 -3.06
N ASP A 142 -20.22 21.79 -3.24
CA ASP A 142 -19.77 22.63 -4.33
C ASP A 142 -19.50 24.04 -3.80
N ALA A 143 -18.38 24.63 -4.18
CA ALA A 143 -18.03 25.97 -3.75
C ALA A 143 -17.41 26.78 -4.89
N THR A 144 -17.67 28.08 -4.88
CA THR A 144 -16.89 29.02 -5.67
C THR A 144 -15.57 29.35 -4.95
N PRO A 145 -14.53 29.82 -5.63
CA PRO A 145 -13.32 30.30 -5.00
C PRO A 145 -13.56 31.36 -3.93
N GLU A 146 -14.55 32.23 -4.16
CA GLU A 146 -14.95 33.28 -3.24
C GLU A 146 -15.54 32.70 -1.94
N ALA A 147 -16.42 31.71 -2.06
CA ALA A 147 -17.02 31.05 -0.91
C ALA A 147 -15.96 30.34 -0.05
N LEU A 148 -14.98 29.65 -0.68
CA LEU A 148 -13.88 29.04 0.04
C LEU A 148 -13.03 30.07 0.79
N TYR A 149 -12.82 31.24 0.17
CA TYR A 149 -12.09 32.33 0.81
C TYR A 149 -12.87 32.87 2.02
N ASP A 150 -14.16 33.11 1.88
CA ASP A 150 -15.00 33.61 2.98
C ASP A 150 -15.03 32.60 4.15
N MET A 151 -15.11 31.31 3.86
CA MET A 151 -14.99 30.26 4.88
C MET A 151 -13.60 30.24 5.54
N SER A 152 -12.53 30.47 4.78
CA SER A 152 -11.16 30.54 5.33
C SER A 152 -11.02 31.70 6.32
N GLU A 153 -11.72 32.81 6.07
CA GLU A 153 -11.76 33.96 6.97
C GLU A 153 -12.45 33.63 8.31
N VAL A 154 -13.53 32.85 8.26
CA VAL A 154 -14.21 32.37 9.47
C VAL A 154 -13.24 31.51 10.30
N ILE A 155 -12.61 30.51 9.68
CA ILE A 155 -11.67 29.59 10.35
C ILE A 155 -10.48 30.34 10.94
N GLU A 156 -9.89 31.30 10.20
CA GLU A 156 -8.82 32.14 10.71
C GLU A 156 -9.24 32.91 11.98
N LYS A 157 -10.42 33.52 11.97
CA LYS A 157 -10.94 34.26 13.11
C LYS A 157 -11.19 33.37 14.34
N LEU A 158 -11.61 32.14 14.11
CA LEU A 158 -11.88 31.17 15.17
C LEU A 158 -10.63 30.43 15.65
N GLY A 159 -9.56 30.39 14.82
CA GLY A 159 -8.33 29.64 15.07
C GLY A 159 -8.53 28.11 15.04
N GLN A 160 -9.73 27.63 14.69
CA GLN A 160 -10.13 26.23 14.70
C GLN A 160 -11.15 25.99 13.58
N GLY A 161 -11.14 24.77 13.03
CA GLY A 161 -12.06 24.37 11.98
C GLY A 161 -11.34 23.87 10.74
N ALA A 162 -12.12 23.33 9.81
CA ALA A 162 -11.65 22.88 8.51
C ALA A 162 -12.65 23.19 7.40
N ILE A 163 -12.16 23.38 6.21
CA ILE A 163 -12.95 23.37 4.97
C ILE A 163 -12.95 21.94 4.44
N ASN A 164 -14.04 21.21 4.58
CA ASN A 164 -14.18 19.83 4.11
C ASN A 164 -14.94 19.83 2.79
N ILE A 165 -14.25 19.62 1.69
CA ILE A 165 -14.84 19.61 0.35
C ILE A 165 -15.18 18.16 -0.02
N LYS A 166 -16.45 17.89 -0.24
CA LYS A 166 -16.99 16.58 -0.61
C LYS A 166 -17.65 16.66 -1.98
N ASN A 167 -17.16 15.92 -2.96
CA ASN A 167 -17.81 15.83 -4.25
C ASN A 167 -17.80 14.41 -4.80
N THR A 168 -18.99 13.84 -5.02
CA THR A 168 -19.17 12.46 -5.51
C THR A 168 -19.22 12.35 -7.03
N GLU A 169 -19.08 13.49 -7.73
CA GLU A 169 -19.05 13.61 -9.18
C GLU A 169 -17.94 14.57 -9.64
N PHE A 170 -16.76 14.49 -9.00
CA PHE A 170 -15.65 15.41 -9.21
C PHE A 170 -15.24 15.56 -10.68
N VAL A 171 -15.49 14.57 -11.51
CA VAL A 171 -15.19 14.58 -12.96
C VAL A 171 -15.89 15.76 -13.66
N ARG A 172 -16.98 16.28 -13.11
CA ARG A 172 -17.67 17.47 -13.65
C ARG A 172 -16.77 18.70 -13.65
N TYR A 173 -15.89 18.86 -12.68
CA TYR A 173 -14.95 19.98 -12.64
C TYR A 173 -14.06 20.00 -13.88
N PHE A 174 -13.54 18.83 -14.28
CA PHE A 174 -12.70 18.72 -15.47
C PHE A 174 -13.50 18.84 -16.75
N THR A 175 -14.69 18.25 -16.83
CA THR A 175 -15.57 18.38 -18.01
C THR A 175 -15.95 19.84 -18.26
N ASN A 176 -16.31 20.59 -17.23
CA ASN A 176 -16.67 21.99 -17.34
C ASN A 176 -15.46 22.87 -17.64
N SER A 177 -14.29 22.54 -17.07
CA SER A 177 -13.02 23.24 -17.35
C SER A 177 -12.59 23.16 -18.83
N VAL A 178 -12.83 22.03 -19.49
CA VAL A 178 -12.55 21.85 -20.92
C VAL A 178 -13.46 22.71 -21.81
N ASN A 179 -14.71 22.88 -21.42
CA ASN A 179 -15.71 23.57 -22.22
C ASN A 179 -15.64 25.10 -22.09
N ASP A 180 -15.10 25.60 -20.98
CA ASP A 180 -14.99 27.04 -20.71
C ASP A 180 -13.64 27.38 -20.05
N LYS A 181 -12.77 28.08 -20.79
CA LYS A 181 -11.44 28.51 -20.31
C LYS A 181 -11.50 29.45 -19.10
N PHE A 182 -12.60 30.13 -18.88
CA PHE A 182 -12.83 31.04 -17.75
C PHE A 182 -13.79 30.47 -16.71
N SER A 183 -13.98 29.15 -16.74
CA SER A 183 -14.95 28.51 -15.85
C SER A 183 -14.55 28.67 -14.38
N ILE A 184 -15.56 28.93 -13.56
CA ILE A 184 -15.43 28.96 -12.09
C ILE A 184 -14.79 27.67 -11.57
N ASN A 185 -15.06 26.53 -12.23
CA ASN A 185 -14.49 25.23 -11.88
C ASN A 185 -12.96 25.18 -12.04
N LYS A 186 -12.42 25.85 -13.07
CA LYS A 186 -10.97 25.95 -13.25
C LYS A 186 -10.33 26.74 -12.11
N LEU A 187 -10.92 27.88 -11.78
CA LEU A 187 -10.46 28.73 -10.66
C LEU A 187 -10.59 28.00 -9.30
N PHE A 188 -11.65 27.22 -9.12
CA PHE A 188 -11.82 26.39 -7.94
C PHE A 188 -10.70 25.35 -7.81
N LEU A 189 -10.39 24.63 -8.88
CA LEU A 189 -9.28 23.68 -8.89
C LEU A 189 -7.93 24.36 -8.59
N ASP A 190 -7.70 25.59 -9.11
CA ASP A 190 -6.48 26.33 -8.84
C ASP A 190 -6.34 26.73 -7.35
N VAL A 191 -7.45 27.05 -6.67
CA VAL A 191 -7.45 27.36 -5.23
C VAL A 191 -7.04 26.13 -4.41
N LEU A 192 -7.41 24.93 -4.81
CA LEU A 192 -7.09 23.71 -4.05
C LEU A 192 -5.59 23.41 -3.98
N TYR A 193 -4.77 23.93 -4.91
CA TYR A 193 -3.32 23.80 -4.82
C TYR A 193 -2.75 24.53 -3.61
N ASP A 194 -3.13 25.79 -3.47
CA ASP A 194 -2.67 26.63 -2.35
C ASP A 194 -3.30 26.16 -1.03
N ALA A 195 -4.58 25.81 -1.06
CA ALA A 195 -5.33 25.33 0.10
C ALA A 195 -4.78 24.02 0.72
N TYR A 196 -4.10 23.18 -0.07
CA TYR A 196 -3.40 22.01 0.47
C TYR A 196 -2.26 22.40 1.41
N ASP A 197 -1.57 23.49 1.10
CA ASP A 197 -0.49 24.02 1.91
C ASP A 197 -1.01 24.99 3.01
N GLY A 198 -2.34 25.07 3.16
CA GLY A 198 -3.03 25.91 4.15
C GLY A 198 -3.14 27.37 3.75
N GLU A 199 -2.84 27.70 2.49
CA GLU A 199 -2.78 29.08 2.00
C GLU A 199 -4.00 29.43 1.16
N TYR A 200 -4.57 30.62 1.40
CA TYR A 200 -5.58 31.26 0.55
C TYR A 200 -5.03 32.61 0.11
N LYS A 201 -4.48 32.67 -1.10
CA LYS A 201 -3.78 33.84 -1.62
C LYS A 201 -4.71 35.02 -1.85
N ALA A 202 -4.18 36.23 -1.61
CA ALA A 202 -4.88 37.48 -1.88
C ALA A 202 -5.34 37.55 -3.34
N ARG A 203 -6.62 37.91 -3.55
CA ARG A 203 -7.18 38.12 -4.89
C ARG A 203 -7.84 39.49 -4.96
N LEU A 204 -7.55 40.25 -6.04
CA LEU A 204 -8.28 41.44 -6.36
C LEU A 204 -9.59 41.07 -7.08
N ILE A 205 -10.71 41.16 -6.39
CA ILE A 205 -12.03 40.99 -6.97
C ILE A 205 -12.69 42.36 -6.96
N LYS A 206 -13.40 42.72 -8.04
CA LYS A 206 -14.07 44.04 -8.23
C LYS A 206 -14.43 44.73 -6.91
N GLY A 207 -13.57 45.69 -6.50
CA GLY A 207 -13.81 46.58 -5.38
C GLY A 207 -13.52 46.06 -3.97
N LYS A 208 -13.08 44.81 -3.80
CA LYS A 208 -12.66 44.25 -2.49
C LYS A 208 -11.26 43.69 -2.58
N GLN A 209 -10.31 44.24 -1.81
CA GLN A 209 -8.99 43.68 -1.61
C GLN A 209 -9.11 42.61 -0.49
N ARG A 210 -8.94 41.34 -0.83
CA ARG A 210 -8.89 40.24 0.14
C ARG A 210 -7.44 39.99 0.52
N LYS A 211 -7.13 39.87 1.82
CA LYS A 211 -5.79 39.56 2.33
C LYS A 211 -5.53 38.07 2.22
N SER A 212 -4.27 37.67 2.02
CA SER A 212 -3.88 36.27 2.12
C SER A 212 -4.25 35.71 3.49
N LYS A 213 -4.62 34.43 3.52
CA LYS A 213 -4.88 33.66 4.72
C LYS A 213 -3.91 32.49 4.75
N GLU A 214 -3.45 32.16 5.94
CA GLU A 214 -2.46 31.10 6.14
C GLU A 214 -2.92 30.15 7.23
N ASN A 215 -2.38 28.95 7.19
CA ASN A 215 -2.63 27.91 8.19
C ASN A 215 -4.12 27.55 8.33
N ILE A 216 -4.80 27.36 7.22
CA ILE A 216 -6.20 26.93 7.13
C ILE A 216 -6.24 25.43 6.78
N CYS A 217 -6.88 24.63 7.62
CA CYS A 217 -7.07 23.22 7.30
C CYS A 217 -8.10 23.06 6.17
N THR A 218 -7.71 22.44 5.08
CA THR A 218 -8.60 22.06 3.98
C THR A 218 -8.47 20.59 3.71
N ASN A 219 -9.58 19.87 3.61
CA ASN A 219 -9.64 18.46 3.24
C ASN A 219 -10.49 18.28 1.98
N VAL A 220 -10.09 17.36 1.11
CA VAL A 220 -10.80 17.10 -0.15
C VAL A 220 -11.12 15.62 -0.28
N MET A 221 -12.39 15.34 -0.52
CA MET A 221 -12.93 14.00 -0.72
C MET A 221 -13.62 13.93 -2.08
N PHE A 222 -12.82 13.62 -3.11
CA PHE A 222 -13.30 13.45 -4.46
C PHE A 222 -13.56 11.98 -4.75
N THR A 223 -14.76 11.71 -5.24
CA THR A 223 -15.15 10.38 -5.71
C THR A 223 -15.87 10.51 -7.04
N GLY A 224 -15.52 9.69 -8.02
CA GLY A 224 -16.09 9.80 -9.37
C GLY A 224 -16.04 8.50 -10.15
N ALA A 225 -16.74 8.45 -11.28
CA ALA A 225 -16.73 7.33 -12.18
C ALA A 225 -15.71 7.52 -13.30
N TYR A 226 -15.03 6.42 -13.66
CA TYR A 226 -13.96 6.43 -14.68
C TYR A 226 -14.45 6.80 -16.08
N GLY A 227 -15.65 6.40 -16.46
CA GLY A 227 -16.14 6.52 -17.86
C GLY A 227 -16.01 7.91 -18.48
N LYS A 228 -16.24 8.98 -17.67
CA LYS A 228 -16.06 10.36 -18.15
C LYS A 228 -14.61 10.82 -18.13
N LEU A 229 -13.77 10.25 -17.26
CA LEU A 229 -12.32 10.54 -17.24
C LEU A 229 -11.61 9.97 -18.46
N SER A 230 -12.17 8.97 -19.13
CA SER A 230 -11.60 8.37 -20.34
C SER A 230 -11.89 9.17 -21.62
N ASP A 231 -12.74 10.21 -21.56
CA ASP A 231 -12.96 11.13 -22.68
C ASP A 231 -11.69 11.90 -23.03
N GLY A 232 -11.28 11.92 -24.29
CA GLY A 232 -9.97 12.41 -24.71
C GLY A 232 -9.61 13.82 -24.25
N LYS A 233 -10.56 14.76 -24.21
CA LYS A 233 -10.33 16.14 -23.75
C LYS A 233 -10.31 16.24 -22.22
N VAL A 234 -11.24 15.56 -21.55
CA VAL A 234 -11.30 15.50 -20.08
C VAL A 234 -10.07 14.83 -19.51
N LYS A 235 -9.62 13.77 -20.15
CA LYS A 235 -8.38 13.06 -19.86
C LYS A 235 -7.15 13.96 -19.95
N ALA A 236 -7.02 14.74 -21.03
CA ALA A 236 -5.91 15.68 -21.18
C ALA A 236 -5.89 16.71 -20.05
N GLU A 237 -7.03 17.37 -19.79
CA GLU A 237 -7.15 18.34 -18.69
C GLU A 237 -6.84 17.70 -17.32
N PHE A 238 -7.30 16.47 -17.08
CA PHE A 238 -6.99 15.77 -15.84
C PHE A 238 -5.48 15.50 -15.69
N LYS A 239 -4.81 15.04 -16.77
CA LYS A 239 -3.35 14.83 -16.77
C LYS A 239 -2.59 16.13 -16.58
N ASP A 240 -3.02 17.23 -17.21
CA ASP A 240 -2.42 18.54 -17.02
C ASP A 240 -2.51 18.95 -15.55
N ARG A 241 -3.66 18.72 -14.89
CA ARG A 241 -3.82 19.00 -13.46
C ARG A 241 -2.94 18.11 -12.57
N LEU A 242 -2.74 16.85 -12.94
CA LEU A 242 -1.79 16.00 -12.22
C LEU A 242 -0.37 16.56 -12.31
N LEU A 243 0.05 17.02 -13.50
CA LEU A 243 1.34 17.65 -13.73
C LEU A 243 1.48 18.99 -12.99
N ASP A 244 0.43 19.80 -12.94
CA ASP A 244 0.40 21.07 -12.21
C ASP A 244 0.52 20.90 -10.69
N GLY A 245 0.43 19.68 -10.16
CA GLY A 245 0.71 19.37 -8.78
C GLY A 245 -0.37 18.59 -8.03
N TYR A 246 -1.49 18.18 -8.65
CA TYR A 246 -2.44 17.27 -8.01
C TYR A 246 -1.82 15.90 -7.73
N ALA A 247 -0.96 15.42 -8.63
CA ALA A 247 -0.28 14.15 -8.43
C ALA A 247 0.32 14.02 -7.02
N ARG A 248 0.95 15.05 -6.50
CA ARG A 248 1.68 15.04 -5.22
C ARG A 248 0.84 15.32 -3.96
N ARG A 249 -0.48 15.56 -4.09
CA ARG A 249 -1.33 16.05 -2.99
C ARG A 249 -2.42 15.12 -2.55
N PHE A 250 -2.76 14.14 -3.38
CA PHE A 250 -3.88 13.24 -3.14
C PHE A 250 -3.46 11.83 -2.77
N LEU A 251 -4.25 11.18 -1.94
CA LEU A 251 -4.30 9.73 -1.83
C LEU A 251 -5.22 9.22 -2.94
N TYR A 252 -4.72 8.31 -3.77
CA TYR A 252 -5.44 7.79 -4.94
C TYR A 252 -6.02 6.41 -4.68
N TYR A 253 -7.19 6.19 -5.23
CA TYR A 253 -7.77 4.87 -5.41
C TYR A 253 -8.34 4.76 -6.81
N PHE A 254 -8.10 3.62 -7.45
CA PHE A 254 -8.55 3.37 -8.81
C PHE A 254 -9.05 1.94 -9.00
N ASN A 255 -10.38 1.80 -9.17
CA ASN A 255 -11.01 0.59 -9.68
C ASN A 255 -12.10 0.98 -10.69
N PRO A 256 -11.88 0.81 -12.00
CA PRO A 256 -12.84 1.20 -13.04
C PRO A 256 -13.90 0.15 -13.31
N THR A 257 -13.76 -1.07 -12.78
CA THR A 257 -14.59 -2.23 -13.13
C THR A 257 -15.68 -2.48 -12.10
N LEU A 258 -16.93 -2.57 -12.56
CA LEU A 258 -18.01 -3.16 -11.77
C LEU A 258 -17.79 -4.69 -11.73
N ASN A 259 -17.20 -5.16 -10.66
CA ASN A 259 -17.00 -6.59 -10.47
C ASN A 259 -18.28 -7.37 -10.15
N TYR A 260 -19.44 -6.70 -10.01
CA TYR A 260 -20.70 -7.36 -9.61
C TYR A 260 -21.23 -8.39 -10.61
N VAL A 261 -20.97 -8.18 -11.88
CA VAL A 261 -21.44 -9.12 -12.93
C VAL A 261 -20.50 -10.32 -13.04
N LEU A 262 -19.21 -10.09 -12.78
CA LEU A 262 -18.15 -11.10 -12.91
C LEU A 262 -17.87 -11.81 -11.59
N ASN A 263 -17.96 -11.09 -10.49
CA ASN A 263 -17.90 -11.56 -9.12
C ASN A 263 -19.10 -10.96 -8.41
N PRO A 264 -20.28 -11.61 -8.46
CA PRO A 264 -21.37 -11.18 -7.60
C PRO A 264 -20.83 -11.15 -6.17
N PRO A 265 -20.98 -10.04 -5.43
CA PRO A 265 -20.56 -10.01 -4.05
C PRO A 265 -21.21 -11.20 -3.36
N GLU A 266 -20.42 -11.90 -2.53
CA GLU A 266 -20.99 -12.95 -1.68
C GLU A 266 -22.26 -12.39 -1.06
N MET A 267 -23.38 -13.08 -1.28
CA MET A 267 -24.66 -12.63 -0.74
C MET A 267 -24.54 -12.68 0.79
N ILE A 268 -24.30 -11.53 1.37
CA ILE A 268 -24.23 -11.38 2.81
C ILE A 268 -25.64 -11.57 3.35
N ASP A 269 -25.77 -12.52 4.24
CA ASP A 269 -26.96 -12.80 5.00
C ASP A 269 -27.48 -11.54 5.74
N VAL A 270 -28.76 -11.50 5.99
CA VAL A 270 -29.40 -10.40 6.74
C VAL A 270 -28.85 -10.32 8.16
N GLU A 271 -28.53 -11.45 8.77
CA GLU A 271 -27.93 -11.52 10.12
C GLU A 271 -26.52 -10.92 10.13
N GLU A 272 -25.66 -11.26 9.17
CA GLU A 272 -24.32 -10.66 9.04
C GLU A 272 -24.38 -9.14 8.80
N LYS A 273 -25.33 -8.66 8.00
CA LYS A 273 -25.54 -7.20 7.81
C LYS A 273 -25.97 -6.52 9.11
N LEU A 274 -26.81 -7.17 9.89
CA LEU A 274 -27.27 -6.64 11.17
C LEU A 274 -26.13 -6.63 12.19
N GLU A 275 -25.34 -7.69 12.23
CA GLU A 275 -24.16 -7.78 13.08
C GLU A 275 -23.15 -6.69 12.73
N ALA A 276 -22.84 -6.51 11.44
CA ALA A 276 -21.97 -5.44 10.97
C ALA A 276 -22.47 -4.05 11.37
N LYS A 277 -23.78 -3.79 11.27
CA LYS A 277 -24.38 -2.52 11.71
C LYS A 277 -24.28 -2.32 13.23
N ASN A 278 -24.44 -3.37 14.01
CA ASN A 278 -24.24 -3.30 15.46
C ASN A 278 -22.79 -3.01 15.82
N LYS A 279 -21.85 -3.66 15.11
CA LYS A 279 -20.41 -3.41 15.27
C LYS A 279 -20.04 -1.98 14.91
N LEU A 280 -20.65 -1.39 13.88
CA LEU A 280 -20.45 0.03 13.54
C LEU A 280 -20.91 0.97 14.65
N LYS A 281 -21.95 0.64 15.44
CA LYS A 281 -22.34 1.42 16.63
C LYS A 281 -21.31 1.33 17.75
N GLU A 282 -20.74 0.15 17.99
CA GLU A 282 -19.66 0.01 18.98
C GLU A 282 -18.42 0.83 18.56
N LEU A 283 -18.06 0.77 17.27
CA LEU A 283 -16.97 1.56 16.70
C LEU A 283 -17.25 3.08 16.77
N GLN A 284 -18.51 3.50 16.60
CA GLN A 284 -18.91 4.89 16.77
C GLN A 284 -18.62 5.40 18.20
N GLU A 285 -18.99 4.64 19.22
CA GLU A 285 -18.72 5.03 20.62
C GLU A 285 -17.22 5.06 20.92
N ASP A 286 -16.45 4.10 20.41
CA ASP A 286 -14.99 4.11 20.56
C ASP A 286 -14.37 5.32 19.86
N LEU A 287 -14.77 5.62 18.62
CA LEU A 287 -14.29 6.79 17.88
C LEU A 287 -14.64 8.11 18.58
N LYS A 288 -15.87 8.22 19.13
CA LYS A 288 -16.30 9.37 19.91
C LYS A 288 -15.44 9.54 21.16
N ALA A 289 -15.21 8.47 21.91
CA ALA A 289 -14.37 8.49 23.09
C ALA A 289 -12.92 8.91 22.75
N ARG A 290 -12.33 8.36 21.67
CA ARG A 290 -11.00 8.76 21.19
C ARG A 290 -10.96 10.25 20.81
N PHE A 291 -11.95 10.72 20.08
CA PHE A 291 -12.06 12.14 19.74
C PHE A 291 -12.17 13.03 20.98
N GLU A 292 -13.00 12.67 21.96
CA GLU A 292 -13.17 13.43 23.19
C GLU A 292 -11.87 13.47 24.03
N CYS A 293 -11.08 12.42 24.01
CA CYS A 293 -9.78 12.36 24.68
C CYS A 293 -8.74 13.35 24.12
N ILE A 294 -8.84 13.77 22.84
CA ILE A 294 -7.88 14.73 22.27
C ILE A 294 -8.08 16.09 22.95
N PRO A 295 -7.06 16.71 23.58
CA PRO A 295 -7.19 18.04 24.16
C PRO A 295 -7.41 19.12 23.07
N GLU A 296 -8.13 20.21 23.41
CA GLU A 296 -8.27 21.36 22.50
C GLU A 296 -6.90 22.04 22.26
N ASN A 297 -6.66 22.46 21.01
CA ASN A 297 -5.41 23.11 20.57
C ASN A 297 -4.14 22.29 20.86
N PHE A 298 -4.27 20.97 20.87
CA PHE A 298 -3.14 20.07 21.09
C PHE A 298 -2.20 20.07 19.87
N VAL A 299 -0.90 20.00 20.13
CA VAL A 299 0.13 19.96 19.08
C VAL A 299 0.87 18.63 19.17
N TYR A 300 0.73 17.80 18.16
CA TYR A 300 1.52 16.59 18.02
C TYR A 300 2.94 16.93 17.57
N GLU A 301 3.91 16.17 18.01
CA GLU A 301 5.32 16.34 17.63
C GLU A 301 5.83 15.11 16.88
N ILE A 302 6.47 15.35 15.74
CA ILE A 302 7.21 14.32 15.02
C ILE A 302 8.67 14.45 15.42
N SER A 303 9.20 13.42 16.07
CA SER A 303 10.58 13.41 16.56
C SER A 303 11.58 13.37 15.40
N ASN A 304 12.81 13.85 15.65
CA ASN A 304 13.89 13.80 14.67
C ASN A 304 14.24 12.36 14.26
N ASP A 305 14.04 11.40 15.16
CA ASP A 305 14.28 9.99 14.86
C ASP A 305 13.26 9.45 13.88
N LEU A 306 11.97 9.80 14.03
CA LEU A 306 10.93 9.46 13.05
C LEU A 306 11.16 10.12 11.70
N ILE A 307 11.60 11.37 11.69
CA ILE A 307 11.98 12.05 10.44
C ILE A 307 13.15 11.33 9.78
N SER A 308 14.12 10.87 10.55
CA SER A 308 15.26 10.10 10.01
C SER A 308 14.81 8.77 9.41
N VAL A 309 13.90 8.06 10.07
CA VAL A 309 13.29 6.81 9.52
C VAL A 309 12.54 7.10 8.22
N ASN A 310 11.71 8.15 8.20
CA ASN A 310 10.96 8.52 7.00
C ASN A 310 11.88 8.96 5.85
N ASN A 311 12.95 9.68 6.14
CA ASN A 311 13.93 10.10 5.13
C ASN A 311 14.75 8.92 4.61
N GLU A 312 15.05 7.92 5.44
CA GLU A 312 15.71 6.69 5.00
C GLU A 312 14.80 5.89 4.06
N TRP A 313 13.57 5.63 4.48
CA TRP A 313 12.58 4.99 3.60
C TRP A 313 12.41 5.75 2.27
N TYR A 314 12.34 7.09 2.31
CA TYR A 314 12.25 7.89 1.11
C TYR A 314 13.46 7.71 0.17
N ARG A 315 14.67 7.63 0.73
CA ARG A 315 15.89 7.42 -0.08
C ARG A 315 15.95 6.01 -0.68
N THR A 316 15.61 5.01 0.10
CA THR A 316 15.75 3.60 -0.30
C THR A 316 14.64 3.14 -1.24
N GLU A 317 13.41 3.60 -1.03
CA GLU A 317 12.25 3.19 -1.82
C GLU A 317 11.89 4.24 -2.88
N CYS A 318 11.48 5.44 -2.46
CA CYS A 318 10.90 6.41 -3.37
C CYS A 318 11.91 6.99 -4.37
N LEU A 319 13.11 7.37 -3.92
CA LEU A 319 14.16 7.87 -4.82
C LEU A 319 14.69 6.78 -5.74
N GLN A 320 14.69 5.51 -5.31
CA GLN A 320 15.07 4.42 -6.18
C GLN A 320 14.03 4.21 -7.29
N MET A 321 12.73 4.22 -6.95
CA MET A 321 11.65 4.20 -7.94
C MET A 321 11.75 5.39 -8.91
N ALA A 322 12.01 6.60 -8.40
CA ALA A 322 12.19 7.78 -9.25
C ALA A 322 13.39 7.62 -10.22
N LYS A 323 14.52 7.06 -9.75
CA LYS A 323 15.67 6.76 -10.63
C LYS A 323 15.32 5.72 -11.69
N ASP A 324 14.47 4.75 -11.34
CA ASP A 324 14.06 3.70 -12.27
C ASP A 324 13.21 4.25 -13.43
N LEU A 325 12.46 5.34 -13.23
CA LEU A 325 11.77 6.05 -14.31
C LEU A 325 12.74 6.59 -15.38
N TYR A 326 13.95 6.96 -14.98
CA TYR A 326 14.96 7.47 -15.93
C TYR A 326 15.77 6.36 -16.63
N LYS A 327 15.62 5.09 -16.25
CA LYS A 327 16.29 3.98 -16.91
C LYS A 327 15.71 3.77 -18.31
N GLY A 328 16.51 3.95 -19.32
CA GLY A 328 16.11 3.79 -20.72
C GLY A 328 15.58 5.06 -21.41
N CYS A 329 15.45 6.17 -20.71
CA CYS A 329 15.06 7.46 -21.27
C CYS A 329 16.28 8.30 -21.63
N ASN A 330 16.32 8.82 -22.87
CA ASN A 330 17.37 9.75 -23.32
C ASN A 330 17.23 11.15 -22.68
N ARG A 331 17.10 11.23 -21.34
CA ARG A 331 17.02 12.42 -20.49
C ARG A 331 15.66 13.15 -20.37
N GLU A 332 14.63 12.76 -21.09
CA GLU A 332 13.29 13.35 -20.90
C GLU A 332 12.28 12.25 -20.55
N LEU A 333 11.64 12.44 -19.38
CA LEU A 333 10.52 11.59 -18.97
C LEU A 333 9.28 11.89 -19.84
N ASP A 334 8.50 10.88 -20.14
CA ASP A 334 7.19 11.09 -20.75
C ASP A 334 6.20 11.75 -19.75
N THR A 335 5.01 12.08 -20.22
CA THR A 335 3.99 12.75 -19.39
C THR A 335 3.58 11.91 -18.18
N ASN A 336 3.51 10.58 -18.33
CA ASN A 336 3.10 9.70 -17.23
C ASN A 336 4.21 9.59 -16.19
N ASP A 337 5.45 9.42 -16.63
CA ASP A 337 6.60 9.32 -15.76
C ASP A 337 6.85 10.63 -14.99
N LYS A 338 6.59 11.79 -15.60
CA LYS A 338 6.58 13.09 -14.90
C LYS A 338 5.54 13.14 -13.79
N ILE A 339 4.34 12.60 -14.01
CA ILE A 339 3.30 12.51 -12.98
C ILE A 339 3.76 11.61 -11.83
N PHE A 340 4.39 10.48 -12.13
CA PHE A 340 4.91 9.55 -11.12
C PHE A 340 6.07 10.17 -10.32
N GLU A 341 6.99 10.84 -10.99
CA GLU A 341 8.08 11.58 -10.34
C GLU A 341 7.56 12.64 -9.37
N LEU A 342 6.54 13.42 -9.77
CA LEU A 342 5.90 14.41 -8.92
C LEU A 342 5.29 13.78 -7.66
N TYR A 343 4.64 12.62 -7.78
CA TYR A 343 4.11 11.92 -6.62
C TYR A 343 5.23 11.43 -5.71
N LEU A 344 6.20 10.71 -6.27
CA LEU A 344 7.35 10.18 -5.55
C LEU A 344 8.11 11.28 -4.78
N SER A 345 8.29 12.45 -5.40
CA SER A 345 9.01 13.57 -4.78
C SER A 345 8.37 14.10 -3.49
N ASN A 346 7.07 13.90 -3.31
CA ASN A 346 6.30 14.42 -2.16
C ASN A 346 5.82 13.34 -1.17
N MET A 347 6.07 12.05 -1.45
CA MET A 347 5.55 10.96 -0.62
C MET A 347 5.95 11.08 0.85
N ARG A 348 7.19 11.49 1.14
CA ARG A 348 7.66 11.68 2.51
C ARG A 348 6.79 12.68 3.30
N TRP A 349 6.29 13.71 2.62
CA TRP A 349 5.45 14.74 3.23
C TRP A 349 4.01 14.25 3.45
N LEU A 350 3.47 13.51 2.49
CA LEU A 350 2.19 12.83 2.64
C LEU A 350 2.21 11.87 3.83
N VAL A 351 3.29 11.10 3.98
CA VAL A 351 3.48 10.18 5.11
C VAL A 351 3.48 10.93 6.44
N LEU A 352 4.19 12.04 6.58
CA LEU A 352 4.21 12.82 7.83
C LEU A 352 2.82 13.32 8.20
N LYS A 353 2.08 13.92 7.27
CA LYS A 353 0.71 14.37 7.53
C LYS A 353 -0.23 13.22 7.91
N LEU A 354 -0.16 12.12 7.16
CA LEU A 354 -1.00 10.96 7.40
C LEU A 354 -0.67 10.26 8.73
N SER A 355 0.62 10.17 9.10
CA SER A 355 1.03 9.57 10.37
C SER A 355 0.45 10.31 11.58
N VAL A 356 0.31 11.63 11.49
CA VAL A 356 -0.35 12.45 12.54
C VAL A 356 -1.84 12.14 12.61
N ILE A 357 -2.53 12.04 11.46
CA ILE A 357 -3.96 11.69 11.40
C ILE A 357 -4.18 10.30 12.03
N ILE A 358 -3.37 9.32 11.66
CA ILE A 358 -3.41 7.97 12.19
C ILE A 358 -3.09 7.97 13.69
N HIS A 359 -2.04 8.66 14.10
CA HIS A 359 -1.64 8.74 15.50
C HIS A 359 -2.75 9.34 16.37
N SER A 360 -3.39 10.42 15.93
CA SER A 360 -4.51 11.05 16.65
C SER A 360 -5.71 10.12 16.82
N LEU A 361 -5.87 9.14 15.94
CA LEU A 361 -6.92 8.12 16.03
C LEU A 361 -6.58 7.03 17.05
N TYR A 362 -5.32 6.57 17.08
CA TYR A 362 -4.92 5.42 17.90
C TYR A 362 -4.38 5.81 19.29
N MET A 363 -3.71 6.95 19.39
CA MET A 363 -3.03 7.44 20.58
C MET A 363 -3.36 8.93 20.84
N PRO A 364 -4.64 9.25 21.05
CA PRO A 364 -5.12 10.64 21.05
C PRO A 364 -4.46 11.57 22.07
N ASN A 365 -3.96 11.03 23.18
CA ASN A 365 -3.33 11.79 24.28
C ASN A 365 -1.80 11.80 24.23
N GLU A 366 -1.18 11.04 23.32
CA GLU A 366 0.27 10.97 23.26
C GLU A 366 0.80 12.08 22.36
N LYS A 367 1.72 12.88 22.90
CA LYS A 367 2.26 14.05 22.19
C LYS A 367 3.13 13.68 20.98
N PHE A 368 3.93 12.62 21.12
CA PHE A 368 4.88 12.21 20.10
C PHE A 368 4.27 11.14 19.17
N VAL A 369 4.33 11.42 17.88
CA VAL A 369 3.84 10.47 16.86
C VAL A 369 4.56 9.12 17.01
N ASN A 370 3.80 8.03 16.99
CA ASN A 370 4.32 6.69 17.15
C ASN A 370 4.91 6.15 15.83
N LEU A 371 5.98 5.36 15.94
CA LEU A 371 6.66 4.74 14.80
C LEU A 371 5.71 3.87 13.96
N ASN A 372 4.84 3.07 14.59
CA ASN A 372 3.92 2.21 13.86
C ASN A 372 2.92 3.02 13.02
N CYS A 373 2.50 4.20 13.52
CA CYS A 373 1.65 5.11 12.75
C CYS A 373 2.38 5.66 11.51
N LEU A 374 3.69 5.93 11.63
CA LEU A 374 4.52 6.35 10.50
C LEU A 374 4.67 5.21 9.46
N LEU A 375 5.00 3.99 9.90
CA LEU A 375 5.17 2.84 9.02
C LEU A 375 3.87 2.50 8.29
N TYR A 376 2.74 2.52 9.00
CA TYR A 376 1.44 2.30 8.39
C TYR A 376 1.06 3.41 7.39
N ALA A 377 1.43 4.66 7.67
CA ALA A 377 1.26 5.76 6.73
C ALA A 377 2.11 5.55 5.46
N GLN A 378 3.32 5.00 5.56
CA GLN A 378 4.16 4.63 4.42
C GLN A 378 3.46 3.60 3.52
N ASP A 379 2.89 2.55 4.12
CA ASP A 379 2.16 1.52 3.37
C ASP A 379 0.94 2.10 2.64
N VAL A 380 0.17 2.98 3.31
CA VAL A 380 -1.00 3.64 2.69
C VAL A 380 -0.59 4.53 1.53
N VAL A 381 0.51 5.27 1.64
CA VAL A 381 1.00 6.17 0.59
C VAL A 381 1.58 5.36 -0.59
N MET A 382 2.22 4.21 -0.32
CA MET A 382 2.66 3.28 -1.37
C MET A 382 1.48 2.67 -2.12
N ASP A 383 0.45 2.18 -1.43
CA ASP A 383 -0.79 1.70 -2.04
C ASP A 383 -1.45 2.78 -2.93
N SER A 384 -1.42 4.02 -2.45
CA SER A 384 -1.91 5.17 -3.24
C SER A 384 -1.08 5.42 -4.51
N TYR A 385 0.25 5.24 -4.47
CA TYR A 385 1.11 5.33 -5.65
C TYR A 385 0.77 4.26 -6.69
N ASP A 386 0.60 3.03 -6.27
CA ASP A 386 0.18 1.92 -7.14
C ASP A 386 -1.17 2.21 -7.80
N ASN A 387 -2.10 2.81 -7.07
CA ASN A 387 -3.40 3.22 -7.60
C ASN A 387 -3.29 4.39 -8.58
N LEU A 388 -2.39 5.36 -8.33
CA LEU A 388 -2.09 6.44 -9.28
C LEU A 388 -1.50 5.89 -10.57
N GLN A 389 -0.55 4.95 -10.50
CA GLN A 389 0.00 4.29 -11.67
C GLN A 389 -1.09 3.60 -12.49
N LYS A 390 -1.94 2.82 -11.86
CA LYS A 390 -3.08 2.17 -12.51
C LYS A 390 -4.01 3.20 -13.18
N LEU A 391 -4.32 4.30 -12.49
CA LEU A 391 -5.18 5.37 -13.01
C LEU A 391 -4.57 6.04 -14.25
N VAL A 392 -3.28 6.36 -14.22
CA VAL A 392 -2.58 7.06 -15.30
C VAL A 392 -2.29 6.14 -16.48
N LEU A 393 -1.85 4.90 -16.22
CA LEU A 393 -1.50 3.91 -17.24
C LEU A 393 -2.72 3.33 -17.94
N LYS A 394 -3.80 3.04 -17.21
CA LYS A 394 -5.06 2.56 -17.82
C LYS A 394 -5.68 3.60 -18.74
N GLN A 395 -5.32 4.84 -18.58
CA GLN A 395 -5.66 5.89 -19.53
C GLN A 395 -4.95 5.71 -20.89
N ASN A 396 -3.95 4.85 -20.99
CA ASN A 396 -3.30 4.44 -22.23
C ASN A 396 -3.67 3.00 -22.55
N ASP A 397 -4.98 2.63 -22.53
CA ASP A 397 -5.40 1.29 -22.90
C ASP A 397 -4.67 0.88 -24.16
N THR A 398 -3.71 -0.01 -24.03
CA THR A 398 -3.10 -0.67 -25.17
C THR A 398 -4.20 -1.41 -25.90
N ILE A 399 -3.99 -1.69 -27.16
CA ILE A 399 -4.97 -2.50 -27.91
C ILE A 399 -5.18 -3.87 -27.22
N VAL A 400 -4.17 -4.38 -26.51
CA VAL A 400 -4.23 -5.59 -25.67
C VAL A 400 -5.20 -5.39 -24.52
N ASP A 401 -5.10 -4.29 -23.77
CA ASP A 401 -5.99 -4.01 -22.62
C ASP A 401 -7.45 -3.88 -23.06
N LYS A 402 -7.69 -3.31 -24.25
CA LYS A 402 -9.03 -3.23 -24.82
C LYS A 402 -9.60 -4.61 -25.12
N PHE A 403 -8.77 -5.51 -25.68
CA PHE A 403 -9.16 -6.90 -25.90
C PHE A 403 -9.41 -7.64 -24.60
N VAL A 404 -8.51 -7.50 -23.62
CA VAL A 404 -8.64 -8.11 -22.28
C VAL A 404 -9.95 -7.67 -21.63
N SER A 405 -10.21 -6.38 -21.55
CA SER A 405 -11.46 -5.83 -20.98
C SER A 405 -12.69 -6.32 -21.74
N PHE A 406 -12.62 -6.42 -23.07
CA PHE A 406 -13.73 -6.95 -23.86
C PHE A 406 -14.00 -8.43 -23.58
N PHE A 407 -12.96 -9.25 -23.51
CA PHE A 407 -13.10 -10.69 -23.22
C PHE A 407 -13.62 -10.93 -21.81
N ILE A 408 -13.13 -10.21 -20.81
CA ILE A 408 -13.61 -10.28 -19.42
C ILE A 408 -15.10 -9.91 -19.35
N ASN A 409 -15.50 -8.79 -19.96
CA ASN A 409 -16.89 -8.31 -19.96
C ASN A 409 -17.87 -9.23 -20.69
N ASN A 410 -17.37 -10.15 -21.51
CA ASN A 410 -18.15 -11.12 -22.28
C ASN A 410 -17.82 -12.58 -21.91
N SER A 411 -17.25 -12.82 -20.73
CA SER A 411 -16.77 -14.13 -20.29
C SER A 411 -17.88 -15.18 -20.12
N SER A 412 -19.15 -14.80 -20.09
CA SER A 412 -20.29 -15.72 -19.94
C SER A 412 -20.85 -16.21 -21.28
N ARG A 413 -20.28 -15.84 -22.42
CA ARG A 413 -20.81 -16.20 -23.75
C ARG A 413 -19.73 -16.55 -24.75
N ASP A 414 -20.15 -17.21 -25.84
CA ASP A 414 -19.33 -17.41 -27.02
C ASP A 414 -19.15 -16.10 -27.78
N ILE A 415 -17.90 -15.75 -28.09
CA ILE A 415 -17.49 -14.54 -28.75
C ILE A 415 -17.06 -14.86 -30.18
N TYR A 416 -17.67 -14.18 -31.12
CA TYR A 416 -17.39 -14.35 -32.57
C TYR A 416 -16.53 -13.19 -33.09
N LYS A 417 -15.89 -13.41 -34.21
CA LYS A 417 -15.14 -12.38 -34.92
C LYS A 417 -15.92 -11.10 -35.18
N VAL A 418 -17.22 -11.23 -35.40
CA VAL A 418 -18.14 -10.10 -35.62
C VAL A 418 -18.31 -9.25 -34.39
N ASP A 419 -18.30 -9.85 -33.19
CA ASP A 419 -18.43 -9.14 -31.93
C ASP A 419 -17.24 -8.20 -31.72
N LEU A 420 -16.03 -8.67 -32.00
CA LEU A 420 -14.80 -7.87 -31.93
C LEU A 420 -14.81 -6.69 -32.93
N ARG A 421 -15.43 -6.86 -34.10
CA ARG A 421 -15.58 -5.78 -35.05
C ARG A 421 -16.62 -4.75 -34.64
N ASN A 422 -17.77 -5.20 -34.14
CA ASN A 422 -18.84 -4.30 -33.68
C ASN A 422 -18.41 -3.40 -32.52
N GLN A 423 -17.42 -3.81 -31.74
CA GLN A 423 -16.82 -3.01 -30.68
C GLN A 423 -15.68 -2.08 -31.16
N GLY A 424 -15.43 -2.01 -32.44
CA GLY A 424 -14.38 -1.16 -33.02
C GLY A 424 -12.95 -1.61 -32.68
N LEU A 425 -12.79 -2.80 -32.10
CA LEU A 425 -11.48 -3.36 -31.77
C LEU A 425 -10.70 -3.79 -33.02
N LEU A 426 -11.39 -3.99 -34.11
CA LEU A 426 -10.83 -4.50 -35.36
C LEU A 426 -11.40 -3.77 -36.57
N SER A 427 -10.54 -3.27 -37.46
CA SER A 427 -10.90 -2.80 -38.77
C SER A 427 -10.85 -3.94 -39.81
N ASN A 428 -11.55 -3.79 -40.94
CA ASN A 428 -11.72 -4.86 -41.92
C ASN A 428 -10.43 -5.40 -42.54
N GLN A 429 -9.34 -4.65 -42.58
CA GLN A 429 -8.09 -5.03 -43.24
C GLN A 429 -6.98 -5.54 -42.28
N SER A 430 -7.06 -5.27 -40.99
CA SER A 430 -5.94 -5.53 -40.05
C SER A 430 -6.20 -6.67 -39.05
N PHE A 431 -7.27 -7.45 -39.24
CA PHE A 431 -7.68 -8.48 -38.31
C PHE A 431 -6.62 -9.57 -38.09
N LYS A 432 -6.13 -10.11 -39.20
CA LYS A 432 -5.24 -11.28 -39.20
C LYS A 432 -3.88 -10.92 -38.59
N GLU A 433 -3.36 -9.78 -39.01
CA GLU A 433 -2.03 -9.34 -38.58
C GLU A 433 -1.97 -8.79 -37.14
N ARG A 434 -3.02 -8.06 -36.70
CA ARG A 434 -3.03 -7.47 -35.35
C ARG A 434 -3.50 -8.43 -34.27
N PHE A 435 -4.64 -9.08 -34.45
CA PHE A 435 -5.21 -9.93 -33.40
C PHE A 435 -4.43 -11.24 -33.23
N GLU A 436 -4.07 -11.91 -34.31
CA GLU A 436 -3.29 -13.16 -34.26
C GLU A 436 -1.90 -12.94 -33.68
N ASN A 437 -1.27 -11.80 -33.95
CA ASN A 437 0.02 -11.43 -33.36
C ASN A 437 -0.09 -11.05 -31.87
N LEU A 438 -1.20 -10.42 -31.47
CA LEU A 438 -1.44 -10.01 -30.07
C LEU A 438 -2.13 -11.11 -29.25
N TYR A 439 -2.64 -12.18 -29.89
CA TYR A 439 -3.38 -13.24 -29.20
C TYR A 439 -2.61 -13.90 -28.05
N PRO A 440 -1.30 -14.22 -28.18
CA PRO A 440 -0.51 -14.75 -27.07
C PRO A 440 -0.44 -13.76 -25.89
N GLU A 441 -0.24 -12.48 -26.17
CA GLU A 441 -0.14 -11.43 -25.15
C GLU A 441 -1.49 -11.18 -24.46
N ILE A 442 -2.58 -11.17 -25.23
CA ILE A 442 -3.97 -11.09 -24.70
C ILE A 442 -4.24 -12.28 -23.77
N LYS A 443 -3.85 -13.49 -24.19
CA LYS A 443 -4.03 -14.70 -23.40
C LYS A 443 -3.27 -14.66 -22.08
N VAL A 444 -2.02 -14.20 -22.10
CA VAL A 444 -1.20 -14.01 -20.89
C VAL A 444 -1.81 -12.96 -19.97
N SER A 445 -2.29 -11.84 -20.52
CA SER A 445 -2.90 -10.77 -19.72
C SER A 445 -4.23 -11.22 -19.11
N LEU A 446 -5.05 -12.00 -19.82
CA LEU A 446 -6.27 -12.60 -19.27
C LEU A 446 -5.98 -13.59 -18.15
N LEU A 447 -4.93 -14.40 -18.27
CA LEU A 447 -4.50 -15.31 -17.21
C LEU A 447 -4.08 -14.57 -15.95
N LYS A 448 -3.40 -13.42 -16.07
CA LYS A 448 -3.07 -12.54 -14.92
C LYS A 448 -4.31 -12.02 -14.20
N GLU A 449 -5.38 -11.79 -14.95
CA GLU A 449 -6.69 -11.35 -14.42
C GLU A 449 -7.58 -12.52 -13.93
N GLY A 450 -7.07 -13.75 -13.98
CA GLY A 450 -7.82 -14.94 -13.53
C GLY A 450 -8.80 -15.49 -14.55
N TYR A 451 -8.57 -15.26 -15.84
CA TYR A 451 -9.40 -15.78 -16.94
C TYR A 451 -8.60 -16.63 -17.92
N SER A 452 -9.22 -17.68 -18.43
CA SER A 452 -8.68 -18.49 -19.54
C SER A 452 -9.36 -18.10 -20.85
N LEU A 453 -8.58 -18.04 -21.94
CA LEU A 453 -9.11 -17.81 -23.29
C LEU A 453 -8.83 -19.04 -24.14
N SER A 454 -9.90 -19.68 -24.61
CA SER A 454 -9.87 -20.84 -25.49
C SER A 454 -10.49 -20.52 -26.86
N THR A 455 -10.09 -21.28 -27.87
CA THR A 455 -10.57 -21.12 -29.24
C THR A 455 -11.11 -22.43 -29.78
N PHE A 456 -12.30 -22.41 -30.31
CA PHE A 456 -12.99 -23.56 -30.88
C PHE A 456 -13.37 -23.32 -32.34
N LYS A 457 -13.50 -24.40 -33.12
CA LYS A 457 -14.06 -24.34 -34.46
C LYS A 457 -15.58 -24.51 -34.37
N GLY A 458 -16.31 -23.51 -34.83
CA GLY A 458 -17.76 -23.55 -34.97
C GLY A 458 -18.22 -24.10 -36.33
N SER A 459 -19.52 -24.10 -36.58
CA SER A 459 -20.09 -24.46 -37.85
C SER A 459 -19.58 -23.54 -38.99
N GLY A 460 -19.23 -24.08 -40.14
CA GLY A 460 -18.76 -23.31 -41.30
C GLY A 460 -17.35 -22.75 -41.15
N ASN A 461 -16.43 -23.39 -40.40
CA ASN A 461 -15.06 -22.93 -40.15
C ASN A 461 -14.94 -21.58 -39.39
N SER A 462 -16.01 -21.12 -38.75
CA SER A 462 -15.95 -19.94 -37.88
C SER A 462 -15.12 -20.25 -36.61
N LEU A 463 -14.27 -19.26 -36.20
CA LEU A 463 -13.58 -19.34 -34.91
C LEU A 463 -14.47 -18.72 -33.83
N ILE A 464 -14.65 -19.47 -32.74
CA ILE A 464 -15.34 -19.03 -31.54
C ILE A 464 -14.29 -18.87 -30.44
N TYR A 465 -14.31 -17.72 -29.77
CA TYR A 465 -13.49 -17.45 -28.60
C TYR A 465 -14.36 -17.58 -27.34
N ARG A 466 -13.87 -18.28 -26.34
CA ARG A 466 -14.54 -18.41 -25.06
C ARG A 466 -13.58 -17.97 -23.96
N CYS A 467 -13.98 -16.94 -23.25
CA CYS A 467 -13.30 -16.44 -22.08
C CYS A 467 -14.05 -16.94 -20.87
N GLU A 468 -13.39 -17.69 -20.02
CA GLU A 468 -13.99 -18.28 -18.81
C GLU A 468 -13.19 -17.86 -17.59
N LYS A 469 -13.90 -17.50 -16.52
CA LYS A 469 -13.26 -17.31 -15.23
C LYS A 469 -12.73 -18.65 -14.74
N ILE A 470 -11.49 -18.67 -14.32
CA ILE A 470 -10.86 -19.88 -13.80
C ILE A 470 -11.44 -20.16 -12.41
N GLU A 471 -12.45 -21.01 -12.33
CA GLU A 471 -12.95 -21.55 -11.07
C GLU A 471 -12.03 -22.69 -10.63
N GLY A 472 -11.34 -22.51 -9.54
CA GLY A 472 -10.37 -23.46 -9.03
C GLY A 472 -8.94 -22.91 -9.04
N ILE A 473 -7.99 -23.73 -8.62
CA ILE A 473 -6.58 -23.38 -8.52
C ILE A 473 -6.10 -22.78 -9.84
N ILE A 474 -5.81 -21.48 -9.87
CA ILE A 474 -5.11 -20.86 -11.00
C ILE A 474 -3.74 -21.54 -11.05
N PRO A 475 -3.40 -22.31 -12.10
CA PRO A 475 -2.07 -22.86 -12.22
C PRO A 475 -1.13 -21.67 -12.42
N TYR A 476 -0.31 -21.38 -11.40
CA TYR A 476 0.73 -20.37 -11.52
C TYR A 476 1.66 -20.76 -12.66
N GLN A 477 1.88 -19.84 -13.58
CA GLN A 477 2.83 -20.05 -14.67
C GLN A 477 4.25 -19.94 -14.14
N MET A 478 5.08 -20.85 -14.57
CA MET A 478 6.47 -21.00 -14.20
C MET A 478 7.34 -20.89 -15.46
N ASN A 479 8.29 -19.99 -15.44
CA ASN A 479 9.26 -19.80 -16.52
C ASN A 479 10.48 -20.68 -16.23
N ILE A 480 10.69 -21.73 -17.01
CA ILE A 480 11.78 -22.69 -16.80
C ILE A 480 12.38 -23.13 -18.12
N SER A 481 13.64 -23.54 -18.06
CA SER A 481 14.32 -24.25 -19.14
C SER A 481 14.35 -25.75 -18.81
N VAL A 482 13.84 -26.58 -19.72
CA VAL A 482 13.64 -28.02 -19.52
C VAL A 482 14.47 -28.82 -20.50
N ALA A 483 15.09 -29.89 -20.02
CA ALA A 483 15.69 -30.92 -20.86
C ALA A 483 15.06 -32.26 -20.57
N LYS A 484 14.52 -32.92 -21.60
CA LYS A 484 14.02 -34.31 -21.52
C LYS A 484 15.19 -35.27 -21.63
N LEU A 485 15.24 -36.26 -20.75
CA LEU A 485 16.35 -37.18 -20.63
C LEU A 485 15.93 -38.61 -21.08
N LYS A 486 16.84 -39.31 -21.75
CA LYS A 486 16.70 -40.74 -22.03
C LYS A 486 17.01 -41.57 -20.77
N LYS A 487 18.03 -41.18 -20.03
CA LYS A 487 18.45 -41.79 -18.75
C LYS A 487 18.64 -40.68 -17.72
N MET A 488 18.29 -40.96 -16.43
CA MET A 488 18.40 -39.99 -15.33
C MET A 488 19.81 -39.54 -15.01
N GLU A 489 20.81 -40.29 -15.45
CA GLU A 489 22.25 -40.01 -15.21
C GLU A 489 22.89 -39.21 -16.35
N GLU A 490 22.12 -38.94 -17.41
CA GLU A 490 22.59 -38.20 -18.58
C GLU A 490 22.64 -36.69 -18.27
N VAL A 491 23.83 -36.08 -18.37
CA VAL A 491 23.95 -34.62 -18.22
C VAL A 491 23.40 -33.94 -19.47
N PRO A 492 22.35 -33.14 -19.38
CA PRO A 492 21.73 -32.52 -20.54
C PRO A 492 22.64 -31.45 -21.13
N THR A 493 22.76 -31.43 -22.46
CA THR A 493 23.53 -30.45 -23.21
C THR A 493 22.70 -29.30 -23.78
N LYS A 494 21.40 -29.50 -23.91
CA LYS A 494 20.47 -28.51 -24.48
C LYS A 494 19.15 -28.47 -23.69
N PHE A 495 18.71 -27.27 -23.39
CA PHE A 495 17.46 -26.95 -22.71
C PHE A 495 16.53 -26.18 -23.63
N GLU A 496 15.24 -26.39 -23.49
CA GLU A 496 14.18 -25.64 -24.15
C GLU A 496 13.47 -24.78 -23.12
N PHE A 497 13.35 -23.48 -23.40
CA PHE A 497 12.61 -22.56 -22.52
C PHE A 497 11.11 -22.77 -22.69
N MET A 498 10.39 -22.86 -21.58
CA MET A 498 8.97 -23.11 -21.54
C MET A 498 8.30 -22.27 -20.45
N GLN A 499 7.10 -21.78 -20.76
CA GLN A 499 6.17 -21.26 -19.76
C GLN A 499 5.13 -22.34 -19.51
N ILE A 500 5.13 -22.89 -18.32
CA ILE A 500 4.28 -24.05 -17.96
C ILE A 500 3.49 -23.75 -16.70
N ASP A 501 2.35 -24.36 -16.54
CA ASP A 501 1.58 -24.32 -15.31
C ASP A 501 2.07 -25.37 -14.29
N THR A 502 1.56 -25.26 -13.06
CA THR A 502 1.90 -26.20 -11.97
C THR A 502 1.52 -27.65 -12.27
N ASN A 503 0.46 -27.92 -13.05
CA ASN A 503 0.05 -29.25 -13.42
C ASN A 503 0.96 -29.86 -14.49
N GLU A 504 1.37 -29.06 -15.45
CA GLU A 504 2.37 -29.44 -16.45
C GLU A 504 3.74 -29.70 -15.79
N PHE A 505 4.11 -28.84 -14.83
CA PHE A 505 5.33 -29.03 -14.04
C PHE A 505 5.30 -30.31 -13.22
N GLU A 506 4.20 -30.64 -12.56
CA GLU A 506 4.03 -31.92 -11.85
C GLU A 506 4.22 -33.13 -12.78
N LYS A 507 3.68 -33.07 -14.00
CA LYS A 507 3.91 -34.12 -15.00
C LYS A 507 5.40 -34.24 -15.38
N LEU A 508 6.10 -33.12 -15.54
CA LEU A 508 7.53 -33.09 -15.85
C LEU A 508 8.38 -33.61 -14.70
N ILE A 509 8.04 -33.33 -13.43
CA ILE A 509 8.72 -33.89 -12.25
C ILE A 509 8.60 -35.43 -12.26
N LYS A 510 7.48 -35.97 -12.64
CA LYS A 510 7.24 -37.42 -12.70
C LYS A 510 7.81 -38.08 -13.96
N GLN A 511 8.38 -37.31 -14.89
CA GLN A 511 9.10 -37.79 -16.06
C GLN A 511 10.61 -37.70 -15.86
N LYS A 512 11.42 -38.29 -16.79
CA LYS A 512 12.87 -38.11 -16.80
C LYS A 512 13.22 -36.75 -17.39
N SER A 513 13.38 -35.76 -16.54
CA SER A 513 13.66 -34.37 -16.94
C SER A 513 14.70 -33.70 -16.04
N ALA A 514 15.31 -32.67 -16.56
CA ALA A 514 16.18 -31.78 -15.81
C ALA A 514 15.75 -30.33 -16.06
N PHE A 515 15.90 -29.48 -15.05
CA PHE A 515 15.40 -28.13 -15.04
C PHE A 515 16.47 -27.12 -14.71
N VAL A 516 16.39 -25.94 -15.30
CA VAL A 516 17.08 -24.72 -14.87
C VAL A 516 16.01 -23.64 -14.72
N ALA A 517 16.05 -22.87 -13.64
CA ALA A 517 15.11 -21.77 -13.42
C ALA A 517 15.40 -20.62 -14.40
N GLY A 518 14.36 -20.10 -15.08
CA GLY A 518 14.49 -19.03 -16.07
C GLY A 518 14.98 -19.49 -17.44
N GLU A 519 15.41 -18.53 -18.24
CA GLU A 519 15.77 -18.71 -19.65
C GLU A 519 17.29 -18.72 -19.88
N LEU A 520 17.74 -19.59 -20.78
CA LEU A 520 19.13 -19.75 -21.18
C LEU A 520 19.31 -19.43 -22.67
N ARG A 521 20.29 -18.58 -23.01
CA ARG A 521 20.67 -18.27 -24.39
C ARG A 521 21.09 -19.55 -25.11
N ASP A 522 20.49 -19.79 -26.26
CA ASP A 522 20.70 -20.99 -27.10
C ASP A 522 20.43 -22.33 -26.37
N GLY A 523 19.75 -22.30 -25.24
CA GLY A 523 19.49 -23.46 -24.40
C GLY A 523 20.74 -24.09 -23.78
N LYS A 524 21.87 -23.39 -23.72
CA LYS A 524 23.14 -23.92 -23.19
C LYS A 524 23.31 -23.51 -21.73
N ARG A 525 23.47 -24.49 -20.86
CA ARG A 525 23.65 -24.29 -19.43
C ARG A 525 25.04 -23.76 -19.07
N LYS A 526 25.17 -22.45 -18.95
CA LYS A 526 26.30 -21.72 -18.40
C LYS A 526 25.79 -20.45 -17.77
N LYS A 527 26.48 -19.91 -16.76
CA LYS A 527 26.10 -18.66 -16.09
C LYS A 527 25.96 -17.49 -17.08
N GLU A 528 26.93 -17.39 -18.00
CA GLU A 528 26.95 -16.31 -18.99
C GLU A 528 25.79 -16.36 -20.01
N ASN A 529 25.09 -17.48 -20.06
CA ASN A 529 23.95 -17.69 -20.94
C ASN A 529 22.60 -17.43 -20.24
N TYR A 530 22.61 -17.15 -18.93
CA TYR A 530 21.38 -16.76 -18.24
C TYR A 530 20.91 -15.39 -18.75
N ILE A 531 19.67 -15.32 -19.22
CA ILE A 531 19.06 -14.11 -19.79
C ILE A 531 17.83 -13.64 -19.03
N GLY A 532 17.58 -14.17 -17.84
CA GLY A 532 16.47 -13.75 -16.97
C GLY A 532 15.20 -14.55 -17.19
N ASN A 533 14.06 -13.84 -17.31
CA ASN A 533 12.72 -14.41 -17.44
C ASN A 533 12.38 -15.42 -16.33
N GLN A 534 12.95 -15.27 -15.13
CA GLN A 534 12.77 -16.16 -14.00
C GLN A 534 11.78 -15.54 -13.01
N ASN A 535 10.62 -16.15 -12.87
CA ASN A 535 9.53 -15.73 -11.98
C ASN A 535 9.33 -16.66 -10.79
N THR A 536 10.35 -17.47 -10.45
CA THR A 536 10.33 -18.42 -9.34
C THR A 536 11.67 -18.47 -8.62
N ILE A 537 11.66 -18.67 -7.31
CA ILE A 537 12.83 -18.92 -6.49
C ILE A 537 12.88 -20.39 -6.13
N TRP A 538 14.02 -21.02 -6.40
CA TRP A 538 14.22 -22.44 -6.18
C TRP A 538 15.17 -22.66 -5.00
N LEU A 539 14.69 -23.34 -3.96
CA LEU A 539 15.43 -23.66 -2.74
C LEU A 539 15.54 -25.19 -2.60
N ASP A 540 16.71 -25.67 -2.27
CA ASP A 540 17.01 -27.10 -2.05
C ASP A 540 17.32 -27.32 -0.58
N PHE A 541 16.62 -28.22 0.07
CA PHE A 541 16.79 -28.51 1.49
C PHE A 541 17.26 -29.95 1.66
N ASP A 542 18.48 -30.10 2.19
CA ASP A 542 19.12 -31.39 2.48
C ASP A 542 19.34 -31.53 4.00
N ASP A 543 18.62 -32.44 4.64
CA ASP A 543 18.85 -32.98 6.00
C ASP A 543 18.78 -31.99 7.21
N ILE A 544 18.64 -30.68 7.00
CA ILE A 544 18.79 -29.68 8.07
C ILE A 544 17.44 -29.27 8.68
N LYS A 545 16.38 -29.30 7.90
CA LYS A 545 15.03 -28.89 8.32
C LYS A 545 13.98 -29.87 7.83
N SER A 546 12.97 -30.13 8.66
CA SER A 546 11.84 -30.95 8.23
C SER A 546 11.02 -30.22 7.17
N MET A 547 10.46 -30.97 6.23
CA MET A 547 9.60 -30.43 5.19
C MET A 547 8.39 -29.69 5.77
N GLY A 548 7.77 -30.25 6.81
CA GLY A 548 6.65 -29.60 7.49
C GLY A 548 7.01 -28.26 8.14
N ALA A 549 8.21 -28.14 8.73
CA ALA A 549 8.68 -26.86 9.30
C ALA A 549 8.88 -25.79 8.22
N ILE A 550 9.40 -26.16 7.04
CA ILE A 550 9.57 -25.23 5.93
C ILE A 550 8.21 -24.86 5.31
N GLN A 551 7.29 -25.80 5.20
CA GLN A 551 5.94 -25.53 4.72
C GLN A 551 5.20 -24.55 5.65
N ALA A 552 5.35 -24.69 6.96
CA ALA A 552 4.79 -23.75 7.94
C ALA A 552 5.37 -22.32 7.81
N ILE A 553 6.67 -22.17 7.50
CA ILE A 553 7.28 -20.85 7.27
C ILE A 553 6.69 -20.16 6.03
N PHE A 554 6.32 -20.95 5.02
CA PHE A 554 5.81 -20.44 3.74
C PHE A 554 4.31 -20.69 3.54
N GLU A 555 3.54 -20.96 4.61
CA GLU A 555 2.10 -21.27 4.53
C GLU A 555 1.28 -20.16 3.82
N ASP A 556 1.67 -18.91 4.01
CA ASP A 556 1.04 -17.75 3.37
C ASP A 556 1.41 -17.56 1.89
N TYR A 557 2.42 -18.27 1.39
CA TYR A 557 2.95 -18.05 0.04
C TYR A 557 2.53 -19.15 -0.93
N SER A 558 2.52 -18.76 -2.22
CA SER A 558 2.31 -19.72 -3.30
C SER A 558 3.60 -20.47 -3.61
N TYR A 559 3.56 -21.79 -3.50
CA TYR A 559 4.72 -22.63 -3.79
C TYR A 559 4.35 -23.99 -4.36
N VAL A 560 5.34 -24.61 -5.00
CA VAL A 560 5.38 -26.04 -5.29
C VAL A 560 6.57 -26.63 -4.52
N ALA A 561 6.33 -27.70 -3.76
CA ALA A 561 7.41 -28.47 -3.14
C ALA A 561 7.38 -29.91 -3.64
N TYR A 562 8.56 -30.50 -3.87
CA TYR A 562 8.65 -31.91 -4.25
C TYR A 562 9.87 -32.60 -3.65
N THR A 563 9.68 -33.87 -3.28
CA THR A 563 10.74 -34.69 -2.66
C THR A 563 11.83 -35.06 -3.66
N SER A 564 13.09 -34.99 -3.22
CA SER A 564 14.23 -35.39 -4.04
C SER A 564 14.40 -36.93 -4.07
N LYS A 565 15.22 -37.45 -4.99
CA LYS A 565 15.54 -38.89 -5.11
C LYS A 565 16.06 -39.52 -3.81
N ASN A 566 16.69 -38.72 -2.96
CA ASN A 566 17.33 -39.18 -1.71
C ASN A 566 16.49 -38.88 -0.46
N HIS A 567 15.24 -38.44 -0.62
CA HIS A 567 14.31 -38.18 0.50
C HIS A 567 14.13 -39.45 1.34
N GLN A 568 14.25 -39.33 2.67
CA GLN A 568 14.17 -40.42 3.65
C GLN A 568 15.11 -41.61 3.37
N LYS A 569 16.20 -41.40 2.65
CA LYS A 569 17.25 -42.42 2.44
C LYS A 569 18.49 -42.03 3.19
N GLU A 570 19.26 -43.01 3.63
CA GLU A 570 20.54 -42.78 4.29
C GLU A 570 21.54 -42.13 3.32
N LYS A 571 22.13 -41.01 3.72
CA LYS A 571 23.20 -40.31 3.03
C LYS A 571 24.14 -39.72 4.10
N ASN A 572 25.39 -40.09 4.06
CA ASN A 572 26.41 -39.67 5.05
C ASN A 572 26.04 -40.01 6.51
N GLY A 573 25.36 -41.16 6.75
CA GLY A 573 24.95 -41.61 8.07
C GLY A 573 23.67 -40.91 8.63
N LEU A 574 23.01 -40.09 7.84
CA LEU A 574 21.81 -39.38 8.23
C LEU A 574 20.61 -39.74 7.31
N VAL A 575 19.45 -39.98 7.94
CA VAL A 575 18.16 -40.14 7.26
C VAL A 575 17.35 -38.90 7.57
N GLY A 576 16.90 -38.18 6.54
CA GLY A 576 16.16 -36.94 6.74
C GLY A 576 15.39 -36.49 5.51
N ASP A 577 14.69 -35.36 5.69
CA ASP A 577 13.90 -34.76 4.63
C ASP A 577 14.83 -34.08 3.61
N ARG A 578 14.66 -34.45 2.34
CA ARG A 578 15.34 -33.84 1.20
C ARG A 578 14.33 -33.49 0.13
N PHE A 579 14.13 -32.20 -0.08
CA PHE A 579 13.08 -31.71 -0.95
C PHE A 579 13.47 -30.36 -1.56
N ARG A 580 12.74 -29.97 -2.59
CA ARG A 580 12.86 -28.67 -3.23
C ARG A 580 11.60 -27.88 -3.04
N LEU A 581 11.74 -26.61 -2.73
CA LEU A 581 10.67 -25.64 -2.61
C LEU A 581 10.83 -24.60 -3.71
N ILE A 582 9.77 -24.32 -4.46
CA ILE A 582 9.73 -23.36 -5.56
C ILE A 582 8.68 -22.32 -5.21
N LEU A 583 9.12 -21.13 -4.89
CA LEU A 583 8.26 -19.98 -4.56
C LEU A 583 7.95 -19.18 -5.83
N PHE A 584 6.70 -18.83 -6.03
CA PHE A 584 6.29 -17.90 -7.09
C PHE A 584 6.52 -16.46 -6.65
N THR A 585 7.13 -15.64 -7.50
CA THR A 585 7.55 -14.28 -7.16
C THR A 585 6.64 -13.21 -7.74
N LYS A 586 6.54 -12.06 -7.06
CA LYS A 586 5.77 -10.90 -7.52
C LYS A 586 6.32 -10.30 -8.83
N CYS A 587 7.62 -10.38 -9.02
CA CYS A 587 8.32 -9.88 -10.20
C CYS A 587 9.46 -10.83 -10.57
N GLU A 588 9.91 -10.76 -11.81
CA GLU A 588 11.04 -11.56 -12.29
C GLU A 588 12.32 -11.22 -11.54
N LEU A 589 13.19 -12.20 -11.37
CA LEU A 589 14.52 -11.99 -10.80
C LEU A 589 15.42 -11.23 -11.79
N PRO A 590 16.42 -10.48 -11.29
CA PRO A 590 17.28 -9.67 -12.15
C PRO A 590 18.15 -10.53 -13.08
N ILE A 591 18.45 -9.96 -14.24
CA ILE A 591 19.33 -10.58 -15.25
C ILE A 591 20.79 -10.49 -14.82
N GLU A 592 21.16 -9.46 -14.09
CA GLU A 592 22.55 -9.24 -13.64
C GLU A 592 22.95 -10.33 -12.66
N ILE A 593 23.92 -11.15 -13.05
CA ILE A 593 24.34 -12.36 -12.31
C ILE A 593 24.80 -12.02 -10.88
N GLU A 594 25.52 -10.92 -10.70
CA GLU A 594 26.03 -10.50 -9.38
C GLU A 594 24.85 -10.12 -8.45
N ARG A 595 23.91 -9.35 -8.97
CA ARG A 595 22.68 -8.95 -8.24
C ARG A 595 21.82 -10.17 -7.92
N TYR A 596 21.58 -11.05 -8.90
CA TYR A 596 20.89 -12.32 -8.70
C TYR A 596 21.55 -13.14 -7.58
N THR A 597 22.87 -13.32 -7.67
CA THR A 597 23.64 -14.12 -6.71
C THR A 597 23.55 -13.53 -5.29
N ARG A 598 23.61 -12.22 -5.15
CA ARG A 598 23.46 -11.51 -3.88
C ARG A 598 22.07 -11.75 -3.27
N ILE A 599 21.02 -11.52 -4.03
CA ILE A 599 19.63 -11.75 -3.60
C ILE A 599 19.44 -13.19 -3.15
N MET A 600 19.87 -14.14 -3.97
CA MET A 600 19.74 -15.57 -3.64
C MET A 600 20.53 -15.97 -2.40
N LYS A 601 21.76 -15.44 -2.21
CA LYS A 601 22.53 -15.67 -0.98
C LYS A 601 21.80 -15.17 0.25
N ASN A 602 21.20 -13.99 0.21
CA ASN A 602 20.46 -13.43 1.33
C ASN A 602 19.20 -14.27 1.67
N ILE A 603 18.49 -14.76 0.65
CA ILE A 603 17.34 -15.66 0.83
C ILE A 603 17.80 -17.00 1.40
N ILE A 604 18.88 -17.58 0.87
CA ILE A 604 19.45 -18.85 1.31
C ILE A 604 19.89 -18.75 2.78
N GLU A 605 20.59 -17.70 3.14
CA GLU A 605 21.01 -17.45 4.54
C GLU A 605 19.80 -17.31 5.46
N ARG A 606 18.76 -16.59 5.03
CA ARG A 606 17.55 -16.41 5.82
C ARG A 606 16.80 -17.69 6.10
N TYR A 607 16.68 -18.56 5.10
CA TYR A 607 15.83 -19.76 5.19
C TYR A 607 16.63 -21.06 5.38
N GLY A 608 17.94 -21.01 5.25
CA GLY A 608 18.84 -22.15 5.47
C GLY A 608 18.73 -23.22 4.39
N SER A 609 18.67 -22.84 3.12
CA SER A 609 18.74 -23.76 1.98
C SER A 609 20.19 -23.96 1.50
N ASP A 610 20.39 -24.87 0.54
CA ASP A 610 21.72 -25.16 -0.02
C ASP A 610 22.29 -23.93 -0.75
N ASN A 611 23.53 -23.54 -0.42
CA ASN A 611 24.24 -22.40 -1.02
C ASN A 611 24.37 -22.49 -2.54
N ALA A 612 24.37 -23.68 -3.11
CA ALA A 612 24.44 -23.87 -4.56
C ALA A 612 23.17 -23.32 -5.28
N CYS A 613 22.06 -23.04 -4.57
CA CYS A 613 20.87 -22.37 -5.13
C CYS A 613 21.14 -20.92 -5.53
N SER A 614 22.26 -20.31 -5.13
CA SER A 614 22.69 -18.99 -5.58
C SER A 614 23.21 -18.95 -7.03
N ASP A 615 23.37 -20.09 -7.68
CA ASP A 615 23.78 -20.18 -9.08
C ASP A 615 22.56 -20.13 -10.01
N CYS A 616 22.43 -19.07 -10.82
CA CYS A 616 21.34 -18.87 -11.78
C CYS A 616 21.26 -19.98 -12.86
N SER A 617 22.34 -20.74 -13.05
CA SER A 617 22.38 -21.87 -13.97
C SER A 617 22.33 -23.25 -13.29
N ARG A 618 21.92 -23.27 -11.99
CA ARG A 618 21.82 -24.53 -11.23
C ARG A 618 20.90 -25.52 -11.91
N LEU A 619 21.38 -26.79 -11.94
CA LEU A 619 20.62 -27.91 -12.47
C LEU A 619 19.81 -28.57 -11.39
N TYR A 620 18.52 -28.70 -11.64
CA TYR A 620 17.58 -29.44 -10.80
C TYR A 620 17.08 -30.67 -11.54
N TRP A 621 17.00 -31.78 -10.85
CA TRP A 621 16.59 -33.06 -11.43
C TRP A 621 15.15 -33.38 -11.06
N SER A 622 14.40 -33.94 -11.99
CA SER A 622 13.10 -34.55 -11.71
C SER A 622 13.27 -35.77 -10.79
N ASN A 623 12.18 -36.19 -10.18
CA ASN A 623 12.10 -37.44 -9.44
C ASN A 623 10.77 -38.12 -9.78
N PRO A 624 10.76 -39.21 -10.57
CA PRO A 624 9.54 -39.89 -10.96
C PRO A 624 8.68 -40.43 -9.77
N SER A 625 9.34 -40.66 -8.62
CA SER A 625 8.68 -41.08 -7.38
C SER A 625 8.43 -39.93 -6.40
N ALA A 626 8.49 -38.68 -6.86
CA ALA A 626 8.32 -37.53 -5.98
C ALA A 626 6.91 -37.45 -5.44
N GLU A 627 6.83 -37.12 -4.16
CA GLU A 627 5.64 -36.53 -3.59
C GLU A 627 5.66 -35.04 -3.89
N VAL A 628 4.56 -34.53 -4.43
CA VAL A 628 4.43 -33.13 -4.84
C VAL A 628 3.38 -32.46 -3.97
N TYR A 629 3.74 -31.32 -3.40
CA TYR A 629 2.87 -30.51 -2.55
C TYR A 629 2.74 -29.14 -3.17
N MET A 630 1.55 -28.60 -3.17
CA MET A 630 1.26 -27.26 -3.70
C MET A 630 0.53 -26.46 -2.64
N ASN A 631 0.94 -25.23 -2.46
CA ASN A 631 0.24 -24.26 -1.63
C ASN A 631 -0.14 -23.05 -2.44
N LYS A 632 -1.30 -22.49 -2.12
CA LYS A 632 -1.83 -21.29 -2.74
C LYS A 632 -1.85 -20.16 -1.72
N GLY A 633 -1.22 -19.06 -2.04
CA GLY A 633 -1.14 -17.91 -1.17
C GLY A 633 -0.64 -16.68 -1.94
N LYS A 634 -0.08 -15.72 -1.24
CA LYS A 634 0.53 -14.54 -1.83
C LYS A 634 1.82 -14.87 -2.60
N LEU A 635 2.17 -14.04 -3.58
CA LEU A 635 3.43 -14.16 -4.29
C LEU A 635 4.58 -13.66 -3.41
N PHE A 636 5.72 -14.34 -3.47
CA PHE A 636 6.90 -13.97 -2.69
C PHE A 636 7.55 -12.71 -3.26
N ASP A 637 7.86 -11.76 -2.39
CA ASP A 637 8.59 -10.55 -2.75
C ASP A 637 10.06 -10.72 -2.39
N TRP A 638 10.93 -10.75 -3.39
CA TRP A 638 12.37 -10.91 -3.20
C TRP A 638 13.11 -9.56 -3.03
N ARG A 639 12.47 -8.43 -3.35
CA ARG A 639 13.11 -7.10 -3.31
C ARG A 639 13.72 -6.74 -1.96
N PRO A 640 13.13 -7.09 -0.80
CA PRO A 640 13.74 -6.87 0.50
C PRO A 640 15.09 -7.58 0.69
N TYR A 641 15.41 -8.57 -0.17
CA TYR A 641 16.68 -9.33 -0.13
C TYR A 641 17.73 -8.78 -1.09
N ASP A 642 17.43 -7.74 -1.88
CA ASP A 642 18.36 -7.05 -2.77
C ASP A 642 19.15 -5.99 -2.02
N VAL A 643 19.88 -6.40 -1.01
CA VAL A 643 20.70 -5.55 -0.14
C VAL A 643 22.12 -6.07 -0.09
N ASP A 644 23.09 -5.16 -0.06
CA ASP A 644 24.44 -5.50 0.30
C ASP A 644 24.54 -5.55 1.82
N LEU A 645 24.61 -6.77 2.36
CA LEU A 645 24.64 -6.96 3.82
C LEU A 645 25.90 -6.36 4.45
N ASP A 646 27.03 -6.38 3.77
CA ASP A 646 28.29 -5.83 4.31
C ASP A 646 28.21 -4.29 4.37
N GLU A 647 27.71 -3.65 3.33
CA GLU A 647 27.47 -2.20 3.33
C GLU A 647 26.40 -1.81 4.35
N LEU A 648 25.34 -2.61 4.44
CA LEU A 648 24.28 -2.42 5.44
C LEU A 648 24.82 -2.58 6.87
N TYR A 649 25.69 -3.53 7.13
CA TYR A 649 26.34 -3.72 8.43
C TYR A 649 27.21 -2.54 8.84
N GLU A 650 28.02 -2.00 7.93
CA GLU A 650 28.88 -0.84 8.23
C GLU A 650 28.05 0.43 8.49
N CYS A 651 27.01 0.68 7.72
CA CYS A 651 26.05 1.79 7.98
C CYS A 651 25.38 1.63 9.34
N LYS A 652 24.92 0.42 9.68
CA LYS A 652 24.21 0.14 10.93
C LYS A 652 25.13 0.15 12.16
N LYS A 653 26.37 -0.28 12.00
CA LYS A 653 27.41 -0.15 13.03
C LYS A 653 27.59 1.32 13.45
N THR A 654 27.59 2.23 12.48
CA THR A 654 27.66 3.68 12.73
C THR A 654 26.40 4.19 13.42
N GLN A 655 25.22 3.68 13.08
CA GLN A 655 23.94 4.04 13.72
C GLN A 655 23.82 3.51 15.15
N ILE A 656 24.25 2.27 15.42
CA ILE A 656 24.29 1.67 16.77
C ILE A 656 25.23 2.46 17.67
N ILE A 657 26.37 2.92 17.18
CA ILE A 657 27.30 3.77 17.91
C ILE A 657 26.65 5.12 18.24
N ARG A 658 25.84 5.67 17.34
CA ARG A 658 25.10 6.93 17.57
C ARG A 658 23.88 6.75 18.48
N ALA A 659 23.13 5.64 18.38
CA ALA A 659 21.97 5.35 19.24
C ALA A 659 22.34 5.15 20.71
N ASN A 660 23.50 4.56 21.00
CA ASN A 660 24.00 4.44 22.38
C ASN A 660 24.22 5.77 23.11
N VAL A 661 24.26 6.90 22.38
CA VAL A 661 24.38 8.25 22.95
C VAL A 661 23.00 8.83 23.35
N LYS A 662 21.87 8.26 22.90
CA LYS A 662 20.52 8.86 23.03
C LYS A 662 19.43 7.98 23.68
N GLY A 663 19.74 6.82 24.25
CA GLY A 663 18.78 6.06 25.06
C GLY A 663 17.91 5.02 24.35
N ASN A 664 17.98 4.87 23.03
CA ASN A 664 17.34 3.75 22.33
C ASN A 664 18.12 2.46 22.54
N THR A 665 17.41 1.34 22.74
CA THR A 665 18.06 0.07 23.01
C THR A 665 18.51 -0.60 21.73
N ILE A 666 19.60 -1.38 21.81
CA ILE A 666 20.10 -2.21 20.69
C ILE A 666 19.00 -3.21 20.24
N ALA A 667 18.11 -3.59 21.14
CA ALA A 667 16.99 -4.47 20.85
C ALA A 667 16.02 -3.86 19.83
N ASP A 668 15.68 -2.58 19.94
CA ASP A 668 14.77 -1.88 19.03
C ASP A 668 15.33 -1.81 17.59
N VAL A 669 16.64 -1.96 17.45
CA VAL A 669 17.31 -1.98 16.14
C VAL A 669 17.36 -3.39 15.56
N LEU A 670 17.50 -4.41 16.40
CA LEU A 670 17.71 -5.80 15.96
C LEU A 670 16.41 -6.57 15.75
N PHE A 671 15.36 -6.23 16.46
CA PHE A 671 14.09 -6.95 16.42
C PHE A 671 12.96 -6.09 15.82
N THR A 672 11.98 -6.75 15.23
CA THR A 672 10.67 -6.16 14.94
C THR A 672 9.88 -6.03 16.26
N PRO A 673 8.80 -5.25 16.30
CA PRO A 673 7.93 -5.19 17.49
C PRO A 673 7.43 -6.57 17.96
N GLU A 674 7.24 -7.51 17.01
CA GLU A 674 6.80 -8.90 17.25
C GLU A 674 7.95 -9.81 17.73
N GLY A 675 9.16 -9.29 17.86
CA GLY A 675 10.34 -10.01 18.32
C GLY A 675 11.04 -10.86 17.27
N ASP A 676 10.85 -10.58 15.97
CA ASP A 676 11.61 -11.19 14.88
C ASP A 676 12.89 -10.41 14.57
N LEU A 677 13.98 -11.13 14.28
CA LEU A 677 15.22 -10.49 13.85
C LEU A 677 15.02 -9.79 12.50
N ARG A 678 15.34 -8.50 12.45
CA ARG A 678 15.29 -7.74 11.20
C ARG A 678 16.36 -8.25 10.23
N LEU A 679 16.05 -8.22 8.95
CA LEU A 679 16.98 -8.61 7.91
C LEU A 679 18.28 -7.78 7.99
N GLY A 680 19.44 -8.45 7.95
CA GLY A 680 20.75 -7.81 8.08
C GLY A 680 21.11 -7.41 9.53
N PHE A 681 20.36 -7.83 10.54
CA PHE A 681 20.63 -7.61 11.97
C PHE A 681 20.70 -8.94 12.74
N ASP A 682 21.45 -9.87 12.23
CA ASP A 682 21.62 -11.18 12.83
C ASP A 682 22.80 -11.30 13.81
N LYS A 683 23.53 -10.19 14.04
CA LYS A 683 24.75 -10.18 14.86
C LYS A 683 24.83 -8.94 15.76
N VAL A 684 25.37 -9.10 16.96
CA VAL A 684 25.71 -8.00 17.87
C VAL A 684 27.20 -7.67 17.75
N TYR A 685 27.54 -6.41 17.55
CA TYR A 685 28.91 -5.97 17.31
C TYR A 685 29.82 -6.05 18.53
N VAL A 686 31.11 -6.33 18.29
CA VAL A 686 32.18 -6.33 19.30
C VAL A 686 32.23 -4.96 20.01
N GLY A 687 32.38 -4.98 21.34
CA GLY A 687 32.42 -3.79 22.20
C GLY A 687 31.07 -3.48 22.87
N ASN A 688 29.94 -3.82 22.24
CA ASN A 688 28.60 -3.69 22.83
C ASN A 688 27.92 -5.06 23.05
N ARG A 689 28.60 -6.14 22.73
CA ARG A 689 28.08 -7.51 22.68
C ARG A 689 27.26 -7.91 23.91
N ASN A 690 27.88 -7.88 25.10
CA ASN A 690 27.21 -8.33 26.32
C ASN A 690 26.03 -7.44 26.70
N LYS A 691 26.19 -6.12 26.57
CA LYS A 691 25.14 -5.15 26.82
C LYS A 691 24.02 -5.27 25.79
N GLY A 692 24.39 -5.44 24.49
CA GLY A 692 23.42 -5.61 23.43
C GLY A 692 22.61 -6.88 23.57
N LEU A 693 23.23 -8.03 23.84
CA LEU A 693 22.55 -9.30 24.05
C LEU A 693 21.64 -9.27 25.27
N PHE A 694 22.07 -8.57 26.34
CA PHE A 694 21.24 -8.38 27.54
C PHE A 694 20.00 -7.52 27.23
N HIS A 695 20.14 -6.44 26.48
CA HIS A 695 19.00 -5.60 26.05
C HIS A 695 18.03 -6.37 25.15
N CYS A 696 18.55 -7.18 24.21
CA CYS A 696 17.74 -8.06 23.39
C CYS A 696 16.94 -9.08 24.21
N ALA A 697 17.59 -9.67 25.21
CA ALA A 697 16.92 -10.60 26.12
C ALA A 697 15.83 -9.91 26.97
N THR A 698 16.08 -8.68 27.41
CA THR A 698 15.10 -7.88 28.16
C THR A 698 13.90 -7.52 27.28
N PHE A 699 14.14 -7.16 26.04
CA PHE A 699 13.09 -6.87 25.06
C PHE A 699 12.20 -8.12 24.83
N LEU A 700 12.81 -9.25 24.50
CA LEU A 700 12.07 -10.51 24.32
C LEU A 700 11.32 -10.95 25.56
N ARG A 701 11.89 -10.70 26.76
CA ARG A 701 11.20 -10.94 28.03
C ARG A 701 9.93 -10.09 28.17
N ASN A 702 10.00 -8.82 27.80
CA ASN A 702 8.83 -7.95 27.84
C ASN A 702 7.72 -8.46 26.91
N LEU A 703 8.05 -8.87 25.68
CA LEU A 703 7.09 -9.49 24.78
C LEU A 703 6.46 -10.78 25.35
N VAL A 704 7.22 -11.56 26.10
CA VAL A 704 6.68 -12.75 26.81
C VAL A 704 5.74 -12.34 27.94
N LEU A 705 6.08 -11.31 28.71
CA LEU A 705 5.23 -10.79 29.79
C LEU A 705 3.94 -10.18 29.27
N ASP A 706 4.00 -9.53 28.12
CA ASP A 706 2.85 -8.92 27.44
C ASP A 706 2.00 -9.95 26.67
N GLY A 707 2.42 -11.22 26.65
CA GLY A 707 1.71 -12.31 25.96
C GLY A 707 1.85 -12.30 24.42
N ALA A 708 2.68 -11.42 23.89
CA ALA A 708 2.92 -11.28 22.44
C ALA A 708 3.90 -12.35 21.89
N LEU A 709 4.66 -13.03 22.76
CA LEU A 709 5.61 -14.06 22.39
C LEU A 709 5.61 -15.21 23.40
N GLU A 710 5.67 -16.45 22.92
CA GLU A 710 5.83 -17.59 23.83
C GLU A 710 7.24 -17.68 24.41
N HIS A 711 7.35 -18.08 25.68
CA HIS A 711 8.62 -18.18 26.39
C HIS A 711 9.66 -19.05 25.64
N ASN A 712 9.26 -20.17 25.10
CA ASN A 712 10.15 -21.05 24.35
C ASN A 712 10.63 -20.40 23.04
N GLN A 713 9.79 -19.65 22.37
CA GLN A 713 10.16 -18.90 21.17
C GLN A 713 11.19 -17.81 21.49
N ALA A 714 11.01 -17.08 22.60
CA ALA A 714 11.98 -16.07 23.03
C ALA A 714 13.36 -16.69 23.33
N ILE A 715 13.40 -17.86 23.98
CA ILE A 715 14.66 -18.59 24.24
C ILE A 715 15.33 -19.01 22.92
N VAL A 716 14.58 -19.51 21.96
CA VAL A 716 15.13 -19.93 20.66
C VAL A 716 15.70 -18.73 19.92
N LYS A 717 14.98 -17.61 19.84
CA LYS A 717 15.40 -16.40 19.16
C LYS A 717 16.69 -15.81 19.74
N ILE A 718 16.79 -15.72 21.05
CA ILE A 718 17.99 -15.16 21.67
C ILE A 718 19.20 -16.12 21.58
N LYS A 719 19.00 -17.42 21.65
CA LYS A 719 20.06 -18.41 21.43
C LYS A 719 20.60 -18.35 20.00
N ASP A 720 19.70 -18.20 19.03
CA ASP A 720 20.07 -18.05 17.62
C ASP A 720 20.92 -16.77 17.43
N LEU A 721 20.51 -15.65 18.00
CA LEU A 721 21.27 -14.40 17.98
C LEU A 721 22.67 -14.54 18.63
N ILE A 722 22.76 -15.21 19.79
CA ILE A 722 24.02 -15.45 20.50
C ILE A 722 24.96 -16.31 19.61
N ASN A 723 24.44 -17.38 19.00
CA ASN A 723 25.21 -18.30 18.18
C ASN A 723 25.70 -17.66 16.87
N ARG A 724 24.90 -16.78 16.28
CA ARG A 724 25.27 -16.02 15.07
C ARG A 724 26.23 -14.87 15.33
N THR A 725 26.35 -14.42 16.58
CA THR A 725 27.27 -13.36 16.95
C THR A 725 28.71 -13.86 16.86
N GLU A 726 29.32 -13.65 15.69
CA GLU A 726 30.70 -14.01 15.42
C GLU A 726 31.65 -12.91 15.92
N SER A 727 32.65 -13.29 16.72
CA SER A 727 33.79 -12.45 17.02
C SER A 727 34.97 -13.33 17.38
N LYS A 728 36.15 -12.93 16.99
CA LYS A 728 37.40 -13.63 17.36
C LYS A 728 37.54 -13.81 18.88
N ASP A 729 36.88 -12.93 19.64
CA ASP A 729 36.93 -12.88 21.11
C ASP A 729 35.72 -13.49 21.81
N PHE A 730 34.71 -14.00 21.07
CA PHE A 730 33.52 -14.62 21.65
C PHE A 730 33.67 -16.14 21.68
N LYS A 731 34.41 -16.58 22.67
CA LYS A 731 34.72 -18.01 22.84
C LYS A 731 33.47 -18.81 23.25
N GLU A 732 33.45 -20.09 22.94
CA GLU A 732 32.34 -20.99 23.16
C GLU A 732 31.86 -21.02 24.63
N TYR A 733 32.77 -20.91 25.61
CA TYR A 733 32.41 -20.85 27.04
C TYR A 733 31.68 -19.55 27.37
N GLU A 734 32.00 -18.42 26.72
CA GLU A 734 31.30 -17.13 26.93
C GLU A 734 29.91 -17.15 26.31
N LYS A 735 29.73 -17.79 25.14
CA LYS A 735 28.43 -18.01 24.54
C LYS A 735 27.53 -18.83 25.48
N ARG A 736 28.03 -19.94 26.03
CA ARG A 736 27.30 -20.77 27.01
C ARG A 736 26.90 -19.96 28.24
N ARG A 737 27.85 -19.21 28.83
CA ARG A 737 27.57 -18.35 29.98
C ARG A 737 26.51 -17.28 29.67
N MET A 738 26.56 -16.68 28.49
CA MET A 738 25.56 -15.70 28.04
C MET A 738 24.17 -16.34 27.89
N ILE A 739 24.10 -17.54 27.31
CA ILE A 739 22.86 -18.31 27.19
C ILE A 739 22.24 -18.57 28.59
N GLU A 740 23.06 -19.00 29.58
CA GLU A 740 22.60 -19.23 30.93
C GLU A 740 22.06 -17.94 31.59
N ILE A 741 22.74 -16.80 31.40
CA ILE A 741 22.29 -15.50 31.94
C ILE A 741 20.95 -15.10 31.32
N VAL A 742 20.81 -15.27 30.02
CA VAL A 742 19.60 -14.88 29.28
C VAL A 742 18.44 -15.81 29.60
N GLU A 743 18.65 -17.09 29.73
CA GLU A 743 17.63 -18.04 30.18
C GLU A 743 17.13 -17.73 31.59
N LYS A 744 18.03 -17.34 32.51
CA LYS A 744 17.65 -16.88 33.83
C LYS A 744 16.81 -15.60 33.78
N LEU A 745 17.21 -14.63 32.95
CA LEU A 745 16.47 -13.39 32.75
C LEU A 745 15.06 -13.62 32.24
N LEU A 746 14.91 -14.52 31.25
CA LEU A 746 13.62 -14.88 30.68
C LEU A 746 12.71 -15.64 31.65
N LYS A 747 13.28 -16.40 32.61
CA LYS A 747 12.55 -17.16 33.63
C LYS A 747 12.10 -16.34 34.86
N THR A 748 12.69 -15.16 35.06
CA THR A 748 12.30 -14.29 36.19
C THR A 748 10.97 -13.59 35.84
N LYS A 749 9.92 -13.90 36.64
CA LYS A 749 8.60 -13.27 36.56
C LYS A 749 8.64 -11.79 36.92
#